data_555017bfcf014a3570a782c93f9358a9
#
_entry.id   555017bfcf014a3570a782c93f9358a9
#
_cell.length_a   1.000
_cell.length_b   1.000
_cell.length_c   1.000
_cell.angle_alpha   90.00
_cell.angle_beta   90.00
_cell.angle_gamma   90.00
#
_symmetry.space_group_name_H-M   'P 1'
#
loop_
_entity.id
_entity.type
_entity.pdbx_description
1 polymer ?
#
loop_
_entity_poly.entity_id
_entity_poly.type
_entity_poly.pdbx_seq_one_letter_code
_entity_poly.pdbx_strand_id
1 'polypeptide(L)'
;MLVLMALAAGCAGHKKDYPVTPVSFTQVRVNDAFWAPKLETNRAVTVPFALQKNEETGRVDNFRKAARLMTGAYQGKRYNDSDVYKVMEGAAYTLMLHPDPQLKKRLDDLIAVIGKAQEPDGYLYTTRTIDPGHPAPGAGQERWSNLRVSHELYNVGHMYEAAAAHFQATGERSFLDIAIKNADLLVRTFGPGKRRGFPGHQEVEIGLSKLYRLTGHPAYLDLAKFFLDERGHYFGGEKHDPKDPFAVYDSDEYLQNHKPVLEQDEAVGHAVRAMYMFAGMADIAALGGFPEYAQAIDRLWENVVGKKMYLTGGVGARDTSEAFGDAYELPNASAYTETCAAIGNALWQQRLFLLHGDAKYADVLERIMYNGLISGVSLDGMSFFYQNPLESAGGYGRSAWFEVACCPPNITRFLPSVPGYVYAVEGEALYVNLFIGNTAAVVVNGRTIDLKLETRYPWDGAVKIAVGPDKPAEFAVHIRIPGWARQRPVPGDLYEFADASDEPIALSVNGAAVSIDLERGYARIKRTWKKGDVIDLLLSMPVRRVVANASVKADAGRIALQRGPIVFCAEGIDNGGKALNLALSDRAAFRAEFRPALLNGVVVLRGKARAGNSSEGGKISSPKERDFLAIPYYAWANRGAGEMEVWFPRIRD
;
A
#
# COMPACT_ATOMS: atom_id res chain seq x y z
N MET A 1 27.36 21.67 -3.64
CA MET A 1 27.31 22.86 -2.75
C MET A 1 26.18 22.59 -1.76
N LEU A 2 26.54 22.16 -0.54
CA LEU A 2 25.57 21.85 0.51
C LEU A 2 25.01 23.17 1.05
N VAL A 3 23.71 23.37 0.91
CA VAL A 3 23.01 24.43 1.63
C VAL A 3 22.52 23.84 2.95
N LEU A 4 23.28 24.06 4.01
CA LEU A 4 22.82 23.90 5.38
C LEU A 4 21.80 25.05 5.67
N MET A 5 20.53 24.76 5.74
CA MET A 5 19.56 25.64 6.39
C MET A 5 19.70 25.48 7.90
N ALA A 6 20.29 26.48 8.55
CA ALA A 6 20.24 26.66 9.99
C ALA A 6 18.81 27.02 10.38
N LEU A 7 18.10 26.12 11.05
CA LEU A 7 16.84 26.41 11.71
C LEU A 7 17.12 27.25 12.97
N ALA A 8 16.56 28.44 12.99
CA ALA A 8 16.55 29.31 14.17
C ALA A 8 15.82 28.60 15.33
N ALA A 9 16.54 28.44 16.45
CA ALA A 9 15.98 27.92 17.69
C ALA A 9 15.13 29.01 18.35
N GLY A 10 13.83 29.04 18.00
CA GLY A 10 12.80 29.65 18.83
C GLY A 10 12.21 28.56 19.73
N CYS A 11 11.85 28.88 20.98
CA CYS A 11 11.17 27.98 21.91
C CYS A 11 9.85 27.45 21.30
N ALA A 12 9.95 26.41 20.47
CA ALA A 12 8.81 25.68 19.97
C ALA A 12 8.60 24.49 20.93
N GLY A 13 7.45 24.44 21.58
CA GLY A 13 6.97 23.20 22.19
C GLY A 13 7.14 22.08 21.15
N HIS A 14 7.63 20.91 21.57
CA HIS A 14 7.87 19.80 20.67
C HIS A 14 6.61 19.53 19.84
N LYS A 15 6.73 19.73 18.51
CA LYS A 15 5.66 19.43 17.56
C LYS A 15 5.38 17.92 17.68
N LYS A 16 4.15 17.56 18.07
CA LYS A 16 3.77 16.15 18.17
C LYS A 16 3.87 15.50 16.79
N ASP A 17 4.38 14.29 16.74
CA ASP A 17 4.37 13.41 15.57
C ASP A 17 4.47 11.96 16.06
N TYR A 18 4.67 11.01 15.18
CA TYR A 18 4.84 9.60 15.51
C TYR A 18 6.01 9.39 16.48
N PRO A 19 5.86 8.49 17.49
CA PRO A 19 6.97 8.11 18.38
C PRO A 19 8.16 7.52 17.64
N VAL A 20 7.87 6.68 16.64
CA VAL A 20 8.89 6.07 15.79
C VAL A 20 9.02 6.89 14.51
N THR A 21 10.24 7.32 14.17
CA THR A 21 10.53 8.12 12.99
C THR A 21 11.01 7.25 11.85
N PRO A 22 10.37 7.27 10.67
CA PRO A 22 10.86 6.50 9.51
C PRO A 22 12.17 7.09 9.00
N VAL A 23 13.09 6.22 8.55
CA VAL A 23 14.26 6.68 7.78
C VAL A 23 13.79 7.07 6.39
N SER A 24 14.19 8.26 5.92
CA SER A 24 13.82 8.72 4.58
C SER A 24 14.22 7.70 3.52
N PHE A 25 13.33 7.42 2.58
CA PHE A 25 13.64 6.53 1.45
C PHE A 25 14.82 7.02 0.61
N THR A 26 15.14 8.32 0.65
CA THR A 26 16.31 8.90 -0.03
C THR A 26 17.64 8.54 0.65
N GLN A 27 17.60 8.10 1.91
CA GLN A 27 18.78 7.67 2.66
C GLN A 27 19.08 6.17 2.51
N VAL A 28 18.20 5.42 1.81
CA VAL A 28 18.29 3.96 1.64
C VAL A 28 18.41 3.64 0.15
N ARG A 29 19.58 3.18 -0.27
CA ARG A 29 19.84 2.79 -1.66
C ARG A 29 19.67 1.28 -1.82
N VAL A 30 18.56 0.86 -2.39
CA VAL A 30 18.26 -0.55 -2.67
C VAL A 30 19.16 -1.08 -3.80
N ASN A 31 19.71 -2.28 -3.61
CA ASN A 31 20.63 -2.92 -4.56
C ASN A 31 20.44 -4.45 -4.64
N ASP A 32 19.33 -4.98 -4.16
CA ASP A 32 19.03 -6.40 -4.20
C ASP A 32 18.52 -6.88 -5.57
N ALA A 33 18.39 -8.20 -5.71
CA ALA A 33 17.91 -8.80 -6.95
C ALA A 33 16.38 -8.86 -7.06
N PHE A 34 15.63 -8.44 -6.02
CA PHE A 34 14.17 -8.51 -6.02
C PHE A 34 13.52 -7.13 -6.20
N TRP A 35 13.83 -6.16 -5.33
CA TRP A 35 13.22 -4.84 -5.36
C TRP A 35 13.90 -3.87 -6.34
N ALA A 36 15.23 -3.89 -6.43
CA ALA A 36 15.92 -2.94 -7.30
C ALA A 36 15.46 -3.02 -8.77
N PRO A 37 15.24 -4.20 -9.40
CA PRO A 37 14.69 -4.26 -10.76
C PRO A 37 13.27 -3.70 -10.85
N LYS A 38 12.41 -3.88 -9.84
CA LYS A 38 11.03 -3.37 -9.82
C LYS A 38 10.99 -1.84 -9.68
N LEU A 39 11.86 -1.30 -8.84
CA LEU A 39 12.02 0.16 -8.68
C LEU A 39 12.52 0.78 -9.98
N GLU A 40 13.48 0.14 -10.65
CA GLU A 40 13.99 0.59 -11.94
C GLU A 40 12.95 0.49 -13.05
N THR A 41 12.16 -0.59 -13.10
CA THR A 41 11.03 -0.71 -14.03
C THR A 41 10.01 0.40 -13.80
N ASN A 42 9.69 0.70 -12.52
CA ASN A 42 8.77 1.80 -12.22
C ASN A 42 9.32 3.15 -12.72
N ARG A 43 10.60 3.42 -12.47
CA ARG A 43 11.28 4.66 -12.90
C ARG A 43 11.33 4.78 -14.41
N ALA A 44 11.84 3.75 -15.07
CA ALA A 44 12.19 3.81 -16.50
C ALA A 44 11.02 3.52 -17.45
N VAL A 45 10.00 2.81 -16.96
CA VAL A 45 8.87 2.35 -17.78
C VAL A 45 7.53 2.83 -17.24
N THR A 46 7.17 2.47 -16.00
CA THR A 46 5.79 2.65 -15.51
C THR A 46 5.42 4.13 -15.34
N VAL A 47 6.31 4.96 -14.77
CA VAL A 47 6.07 6.41 -14.61
C VAL A 47 5.96 7.11 -15.97
N PRO A 48 6.89 6.95 -16.93
CA PRO A 48 6.75 7.52 -18.27
C PRO A 48 5.48 7.04 -19.00
N PHE A 49 5.16 5.75 -18.89
CA PHE A 49 3.95 5.17 -19.48
C PHE A 49 2.67 5.78 -18.88
N ALA A 50 2.58 5.90 -17.56
CA ALA A 50 1.41 6.49 -16.89
C ALA A 50 1.26 7.99 -17.22
N LEU A 51 2.36 8.75 -17.31
CA LEU A 51 2.34 10.13 -17.80
C LEU A 51 1.81 10.22 -19.24
N GLN A 52 2.25 9.32 -20.12
CA GLN A 52 1.75 9.24 -21.49
C GLN A 52 0.26 8.89 -21.53
N LYS A 53 -0.20 7.92 -20.73
CA LYS A 53 -1.61 7.54 -20.65
C LYS A 53 -2.50 8.68 -20.16
N ASN A 54 -2.04 9.50 -19.23
CA ASN A 54 -2.77 10.70 -18.80
C ASN A 54 -2.96 11.74 -19.93
N GLU A 55 -1.97 11.85 -20.84
CA GLU A 55 -2.10 12.67 -22.06
C GLU A 55 -3.07 12.03 -23.05
N GLU A 56 -2.86 10.77 -23.44
CA GLU A 56 -3.63 10.05 -24.46
C GLU A 56 -5.12 9.93 -24.11
N THR A 57 -5.44 9.88 -22.82
CA THR A 57 -6.82 9.70 -22.34
C THR A 57 -7.51 11.01 -21.95
N GLY A 58 -6.90 12.17 -22.30
CA GLY A 58 -7.48 13.49 -22.12
C GLY A 58 -7.51 14.02 -20.70
N ARG A 59 -6.85 13.32 -19.74
CA ARG A 59 -6.79 13.78 -18.33
C ARG A 59 -6.00 15.07 -18.20
N VAL A 60 -4.88 15.21 -18.87
CA VAL A 60 -4.09 16.45 -18.92
C VAL A 60 -4.80 17.52 -19.74
N ASP A 61 -5.51 17.15 -20.81
CA ASP A 61 -6.30 18.09 -21.61
C ASP A 61 -7.44 18.75 -20.82
N ASN A 62 -8.00 18.07 -19.81
CA ASN A 62 -8.95 18.69 -18.91
C ASN A 62 -8.34 19.88 -18.16
N PHE A 63 -7.10 19.79 -17.71
CA PHE A 63 -6.39 20.94 -17.12
C PHE A 63 -6.12 22.03 -18.15
N ARG A 64 -5.73 21.70 -19.40
CA ARG A 64 -5.53 22.67 -20.48
C ARG A 64 -6.83 23.42 -20.81
N LYS A 65 -7.97 22.71 -20.82
CA LYS A 65 -9.31 23.28 -21.05
C LYS A 65 -9.71 24.19 -19.88
N ALA A 66 -9.54 23.75 -18.64
CA ALA A 66 -9.79 24.55 -17.45
C ALA A 66 -8.94 25.82 -17.43
N ALA A 67 -7.67 25.73 -17.86
CA ALA A 67 -6.73 26.84 -18.00
C ALA A 67 -7.02 27.75 -19.21
N ARG A 68 -8.05 27.46 -20.04
CA ARG A 68 -8.36 28.17 -21.30
C ARG A 68 -7.22 28.15 -22.33
N LEU A 69 -6.33 27.18 -22.26
CA LEU A 69 -5.27 26.93 -23.24
C LEU A 69 -5.75 26.06 -24.40
N MET A 70 -6.90 25.42 -24.24
CA MET A 70 -7.55 24.54 -25.20
C MET A 70 -9.06 24.68 -25.08
N THR A 71 -9.78 24.51 -26.19
CA THR A 71 -11.25 24.46 -26.22
C THR A 71 -11.75 23.02 -26.16
N GLY A 72 -12.99 22.82 -25.74
CA GLY A 72 -13.69 21.53 -25.75
C GLY A 72 -14.34 21.18 -24.42
N ALA A 73 -15.19 20.16 -24.43
CA ALA A 73 -15.87 19.66 -23.25
C ALA A 73 -14.94 18.84 -22.36
N TYR A 74 -15.32 18.68 -21.09
CA TYR A 74 -14.67 17.76 -20.17
C TYR A 74 -14.70 16.33 -20.70
N GLN A 75 -13.63 15.56 -20.41
CA GLN A 75 -13.51 14.16 -20.83
C GLN A 75 -13.28 13.24 -19.62
N GLY A 76 -13.97 12.09 -19.61
CA GLY A 76 -13.78 11.04 -18.62
C GLY A 76 -14.62 11.22 -17.34
N LYS A 77 -14.12 10.71 -16.24
CA LYS A 77 -14.84 10.64 -14.96
C LYS A 77 -14.45 11.81 -14.05
N ARG A 78 -15.38 12.27 -13.21
CA ARG A 78 -15.24 13.38 -12.26
C ARG A 78 -14.02 13.32 -11.33
N TYR A 79 -13.38 12.19 -11.20
CA TYR A 79 -12.18 11.98 -10.35
C TYR A 79 -10.86 11.89 -11.13
N ASN A 80 -10.87 12.11 -12.45
CA ASN A 80 -9.70 11.94 -13.31
C ASN A 80 -8.55 12.90 -12.99
N ASP A 81 -8.81 14.04 -12.34
CA ASP A 81 -7.76 14.98 -11.90
C ASP A 81 -6.76 14.29 -10.97
N SER A 82 -7.23 13.39 -10.10
CA SER A 82 -6.40 12.64 -9.17
C SER A 82 -5.37 11.72 -9.84
N ASP A 83 -5.68 11.19 -11.03
CA ASP A 83 -4.76 10.31 -11.76
C ASP A 83 -3.51 11.06 -12.20
N VAL A 84 -3.66 12.33 -12.61
CA VAL A 84 -2.53 13.21 -12.95
C VAL A 84 -1.70 13.49 -11.70
N TYR A 85 -2.33 13.87 -10.60
CA TYR A 85 -1.62 14.17 -9.34
C TYR A 85 -0.84 12.98 -8.78
N LYS A 86 -1.44 11.78 -8.76
CA LYS A 86 -0.76 10.57 -8.28
C LYS A 86 0.49 10.24 -9.10
N VAL A 87 0.41 10.37 -10.44
CA VAL A 87 1.57 10.12 -11.29
C VAL A 87 2.64 11.19 -11.08
N MET A 88 2.24 12.46 -10.88
CA MET A 88 3.17 13.55 -10.53
C MET A 88 3.86 13.30 -9.18
N GLU A 89 3.15 12.77 -8.17
CA GLU A 89 3.74 12.37 -6.89
C GLU A 89 4.81 11.28 -7.09
N GLY A 90 4.47 10.21 -7.84
CA GLY A 90 5.41 9.14 -8.15
C GLY A 90 6.64 9.62 -8.94
N ALA A 91 6.45 10.53 -9.89
CA ALA A 91 7.50 11.15 -10.65
C ALA A 91 8.42 12.04 -9.75
N ALA A 92 7.83 12.80 -8.82
CA ALA A 92 8.58 13.59 -7.85
C ALA A 92 9.43 12.72 -6.92
N TYR A 93 8.88 11.61 -6.39
CA TYR A 93 9.65 10.64 -5.60
C TYR A 93 10.77 10.00 -6.43
N THR A 94 10.52 9.74 -7.71
CA THR A 94 11.56 9.24 -8.63
C THR A 94 12.69 10.24 -8.78
N LEU A 95 12.39 11.55 -8.93
CA LEU A 95 13.40 12.61 -9.00
C LEU A 95 14.25 12.73 -7.74
N MET A 96 13.69 12.45 -6.55
CA MET A 96 14.45 12.45 -5.29
C MET A 96 15.53 11.37 -5.27
N LEU A 97 15.27 10.23 -5.91
CA LEU A 97 16.19 9.09 -5.98
C LEU A 97 17.17 9.20 -7.16
N HIS A 98 16.66 9.70 -8.29
CA HIS A 98 17.37 9.76 -9.57
C HIS A 98 17.08 11.09 -10.26
N PRO A 99 17.98 12.10 -10.12
CA PRO A 99 17.81 13.38 -10.80
C PRO A 99 17.69 13.20 -12.32
N ASP A 100 16.60 13.72 -12.90
CA ASP A 100 16.31 13.67 -14.33
C ASP A 100 15.75 15.04 -14.80
N PRO A 101 16.56 15.84 -15.53
CA PRO A 101 16.12 17.15 -15.98
C PRO A 101 14.93 17.14 -16.95
N GLN A 102 14.75 16.05 -17.73
CA GLN A 102 13.63 15.94 -18.67
C GLN A 102 12.33 15.64 -17.91
N LEU A 103 12.38 14.72 -16.94
CA LEU A 103 11.24 14.43 -16.07
C LEU A 103 10.86 15.66 -15.25
N LYS A 104 11.86 16.37 -14.67
CA LYS A 104 11.61 17.62 -13.95
C LYS A 104 10.90 18.64 -14.83
N LYS A 105 11.43 18.90 -16.05
CA LYS A 105 10.80 19.84 -16.99
C LYS A 105 9.35 19.44 -17.30
N ARG A 106 9.06 18.15 -17.50
CA ARG A 106 7.70 17.67 -17.75
C ARG A 106 6.76 17.97 -16.57
N LEU A 107 7.25 17.80 -15.34
CA LEU A 107 6.46 18.16 -14.13
C LEU A 107 6.24 19.67 -14.06
N ASP A 108 7.26 20.49 -14.34
CA ASP A 108 7.15 21.95 -14.33
C ASP A 108 6.12 22.44 -15.36
N ASP A 109 6.11 21.86 -16.56
CA ASP A 109 5.15 22.16 -17.61
C ASP A 109 3.69 21.83 -17.15
N LEU A 110 3.50 20.66 -16.49
CA LEU A 110 2.18 20.27 -15.94
C LEU A 110 1.77 21.22 -14.80
N ILE A 111 2.68 21.55 -13.88
CA ILE A 111 2.41 22.48 -12.76
C ILE A 111 1.99 23.85 -13.31
N ALA A 112 2.64 24.33 -14.35
CA ALA A 112 2.27 25.61 -14.99
C ALA A 112 0.85 25.59 -15.57
N VAL A 113 0.43 24.45 -16.15
CA VAL A 113 -0.95 24.26 -16.67
C VAL A 113 -1.94 24.19 -15.51
N ILE A 114 -1.64 23.42 -14.46
CA ILE A 114 -2.49 23.27 -13.26
C ILE A 114 -2.66 24.64 -12.57
N GLY A 115 -1.59 25.41 -12.43
CA GLY A 115 -1.65 26.76 -11.85
C GLY A 115 -2.55 27.72 -12.62
N LYS A 116 -2.56 27.63 -13.97
CA LYS A 116 -3.49 28.40 -14.81
C LYS A 116 -4.94 27.90 -14.75
N ALA A 117 -5.13 26.61 -14.46
CA ALA A 117 -6.47 26.03 -14.30
C ALA A 117 -7.09 26.38 -12.93
N GLN A 118 -6.28 26.75 -11.94
CA GLN A 118 -6.76 27.15 -10.61
C GLN A 118 -7.50 28.49 -10.67
N GLU A 119 -8.71 28.52 -10.13
CA GLU A 119 -9.53 29.73 -10.07
C GLU A 119 -8.94 30.79 -9.11
N PRO A 120 -9.32 32.08 -9.25
CA PRO A 120 -8.71 33.17 -8.50
C PRO A 120 -8.78 33.02 -6.98
N ASP A 121 -9.82 32.36 -6.45
CA ASP A 121 -10.00 32.11 -5.00
C ASP A 121 -9.28 30.86 -4.49
N GLY A 122 -8.68 30.07 -5.40
CA GLY A 122 -7.97 28.81 -5.08
C GLY A 122 -8.72 27.53 -5.44
N TYR A 123 -9.97 27.61 -5.91
CA TYR A 123 -10.72 26.43 -6.31
C TYR A 123 -10.09 25.73 -7.51
N LEU A 124 -10.09 24.39 -7.51
CA LEU A 124 -9.56 23.59 -8.60
C LEU A 124 -10.28 22.25 -8.67
N TYR A 125 -11.11 22.10 -9.69
CA TYR A 125 -11.82 20.89 -10.06
C TYR A 125 -12.19 20.99 -11.52
N THR A 126 -11.43 20.34 -12.41
CA THR A 126 -11.43 20.66 -13.84
C THR A 126 -12.80 20.53 -14.49
N THR A 127 -13.62 19.53 -14.11
CA THR A 127 -14.95 19.34 -14.69
C THR A 127 -15.88 20.53 -14.46
N ARG A 128 -15.78 21.18 -13.29
CA ARG A 128 -16.60 22.38 -13.00
C ARG A 128 -15.98 23.65 -13.57
N THR A 129 -14.66 23.77 -13.51
CA THR A 129 -13.97 24.96 -14.04
C THR A 129 -14.13 25.08 -15.57
N ILE A 130 -14.21 23.96 -16.30
CA ILE A 130 -14.45 23.94 -17.75
C ILE A 130 -15.86 24.44 -18.08
N ASP A 131 -16.88 23.81 -17.48
CA ASP A 131 -18.30 24.15 -17.69
C ASP A 131 -19.07 24.04 -16.36
N PRO A 132 -19.22 25.15 -15.63
CA PRO A 132 -19.96 25.16 -14.37
C PRO A 132 -21.45 24.79 -14.51
N GLY A 133 -22.02 24.98 -15.69
CA GLY A 133 -23.44 24.66 -15.95
C GLY A 133 -23.69 23.18 -16.23
N HIS A 134 -22.69 22.47 -16.78
CA HIS A 134 -22.82 21.06 -17.17
C HIS A 134 -21.59 20.28 -16.75
N PRO A 135 -21.31 20.17 -15.44
CA PRO A 135 -20.17 19.36 -14.95
C PRO A 135 -20.44 17.87 -15.20
N ALA A 136 -19.39 17.05 -15.11
CA ALA A 136 -19.53 15.59 -15.24
C ALA A 136 -20.55 15.01 -14.23
N PRO A 137 -21.28 13.95 -14.60
CA PRO A 137 -22.27 13.33 -13.73
C PRO A 137 -21.72 13.03 -12.33
N GLY A 138 -22.48 13.40 -11.30
CA GLY A 138 -22.11 13.26 -9.89
C GLY A 138 -21.19 14.34 -9.33
N ALA A 139 -20.75 15.32 -10.14
CA ALA A 139 -19.92 16.42 -9.66
C ALA A 139 -20.67 17.47 -8.83
N GLY A 140 -22.01 17.36 -8.76
CA GLY A 140 -22.89 18.33 -8.09
C GLY A 140 -23.21 19.55 -8.93
N GLN A 141 -24.31 20.24 -8.59
CA GLN A 141 -24.77 21.44 -9.32
C GLN A 141 -23.94 22.68 -8.97
N GLU A 142 -23.46 22.76 -7.74
CA GLU A 142 -22.61 23.83 -7.23
C GLU A 142 -21.35 23.26 -6.61
N ARG A 143 -20.37 24.11 -6.34
CA ARG A 143 -19.17 23.72 -5.58
C ARG A 143 -19.59 23.11 -4.24
N TRP A 144 -19.06 21.93 -3.95
CA TRP A 144 -19.28 21.17 -2.72
C TRP A 144 -20.75 20.79 -2.42
N SER A 145 -21.67 20.88 -3.39
CA SER A 145 -23.08 20.48 -3.17
C SER A 145 -23.23 18.97 -3.04
N ASN A 146 -22.37 18.17 -3.69
CA ASN A 146 -22.42 16.73 -3.69
C ASN A 146 -21.10 16.09 -3.20
N LEU A 147 -20.65 16.43 -1.99
CA LEU A 147 -19.40 15.91 -1.43
C LEU A 147 -19.37 14.38 -1.32
N ARG A 148 -20.53 13.74 -1.17
CA ARG A 148 -20.65 12.29 -1.00
C ARG A 148 -20.08 11.52 -2.22
N VAL A 149 -20.27 12.03 -3.45
CA VAL A 149 -19.85 11.33 -4.68
C VAL A 149 -19.00 12.18 -5.63
N SER A 150 -18.89 13.50 -5.44
CA SER A 150 -18.23 14.40 -6.39
C SER A 150 -16.73 14.15 -6.56
N HIS A 151 -16.04 13.63 -5.56
CA HIS A 151 -14.57 13.50 -5.48
C HIS A 151 -13.82 14.86 -5.52
N GLU A 152 -14.48 16.00 -5.29
CA GLU A 152 -13.82 17.30 -5.25
C GLU A 152 -12.67 17.31 -4.24
N LEU A 153 -12.93 16.86 -2.99
CA LEU A 153 -11.94 16.83 -1.92
C LEU A 153 -10.90 15.70 -2.11
N TYR A 154 -11.29 14.58 -2.71
CA TYR A 154 -10.38 13.50 -3.06
C TYR A 154 -9.29 13.95 -4.04
N ASN A 155 -9.71 14.63 -5.13
CA ASN A 155 -8.79 15.13 -6.14
C ASN A 155 -7.74 16.08 -5.52
N VAL A 156 -8.16 17.03 -4.70
CA VAL A 156 -7.23 18.00 -4.08
C VAL A 156 -6.39 17.37 -2.97
N GLY A 157 -6.87 16.31 -2.32
CA GLY A 157 -6.05 15.51 -1.40
C GLY A 157 -4.81 14.97 -2.09
N HIS A 158 -4.96 14.32 -3.26
CA HIS A 158 -3.86 13.86 -4.08
C HIS A 158 -2.98 15.01 -4.63
N MET A 159 -3.58 16.16 -4.92
CA MET A 159 -2.81 17.35 -5.28
C MET A 159 -1.88 17.79 -4.14
N TYR A 160 -2.36 17.76 -2.90
CA TYR A 160 -1.53 18.14 -1.74
C TYR A 160 -0.37 17.17 -1.52
N GLU A 161 -0.60 15.86 -1.68
CA GLU A 161 0.45 14.85 -1.60
C GLU A 161 1.49 15.06 -2.71
N ALA A 162 1.05 15.27 -3.96
CA ALA A 162 1.94 15.51 -5.10
C ALA A 162 2.73 16.83 -4.95
N ALA A 163 2.11 17.88 -4.46
CA ALA A 163 2.77 19.17 -4.22
C ALA A 163 3.82 19.07 -3.10
N ALA A 164 3.51 18.31 -2.04
CA ALA A 164 4.45 18.03 -0.97
C ALA A 164 5.68 17.24 -1.51
N ALA A 165 5.44 16.20 -2.30
CA ALA A 165 6.50 15.40 -2.92
C ALA A 165 7.37 16.25 -3.87
N HIS A 166 6.76 17.09 -4.71
CA HIS A 166 7.48 17.98 -5.61
C HIS A 166 8.38 18.97 -4.85
N PHE A 167 7.84 19.60 -3.80
CA PHE A 167 8.62 20.51 -2.96
C PHE A 167 9.80 19.80 -2.28
N GLN A 168 9.58 18.57 -1.76
CA GLN A 168 10.65 17.77 -1.17
C GLN A 168 11.73 17.39 -2.19
N ALA A 169 11.33 17.11 -3.44
CA ALA A 169 12.26 16.72 -4.51
C ALA A 169 13.10 17.88 -5.03
N THR A 170 12.54 19.08 -5.14
CA THR A 170 13.12 20.19 -5.90
C THR A 170 13.44 21.42 -5.05
N GLY A 171 12.79 21.57 -3.89
CA GLY A 171 12.80 22.81 -3.10
C GLY A 171 11.95 23.94 -3.71
N GLU A 172 11.31 23.72 -4.87
CA GLU A 172 10.53 24.73 -5.58
C GLU A 172 9.10 24.81 -5.05
N ARG A 173 8.61 26.01 -4.81
CA ARG A 173 7.29 26.24 -4.22
C ARG A 173 6.14 26.28 -5.22
N SER A 174 6.42 26.26 -6.53
CA SER A 174 5.43 26.48 -7.58
C SER A 174 4.16 25.64 -7.42
N PHE A 175 4.31 24.33 -7.15
CA PHE A 175 3.16 23.45 -6.93
C PHE A 175 2.62 23.54 -5.49
N LEU A 176 3.50 23.71 -4.52
CA LEU A 176 3.12 23.87 -3.11
C LEU A 176 2.25 25.13 -2.90
N ASP A 177 2.53 26.23 -3.58
CA ASP A 177 1.73 27.45 -3.46
C ASP A 177 0.32 27.28 -4.07
N ILE A 178 0.17 26.51 -5.14
CA ILE A 178 -1.14 26.11 -5.69
C ILE A 178 -1.92 25.30 -4.66
N ALA A 179 -1.26 24.32 -4.02
CA ALA A 179 -1.87 23.47 -2.99
C ALA A 179 -2.27 24.27 -1.75
N ILE A 180 -1.41 25.15 -1.24
CA ILE A 180 -1.66 26.04 -0.11
C ILE A 180 -2.86 26.95 -0.40
N LYS A 181 -2.91 27.60 -1.57
CA LYS A 181 -4.02 28.48 -1.95
C LYS A 181 -5.37 27.75 -1.97
N ASN A 182 -5.37 26.49 -2.43
CA ASN A 182 -6.57 25.65 -2.39
C ASN A 182 -6.92 25.21 -0.94
N ALA A 183 -5.95 24.78 -0.15
CA ALA A 183 -6.15 24.39 1.24
C ALA A 183 -6.67 25.54 2.11
N ASP A 184 -6.18 26.78 1.89
CA ASP A 184 -6.69 27.99 2.53
C ASP A 184 -8.15 28.29 2.16
N LEU A 185 -8.54 28.01 0.89
CA LEU A 185 -9.94 28.09 0.51
C LEU A 185 -10.81 27.08 1.28
N LEU A 186 -10.34 25.83 1.42
CA LEU A 186 -11.06 24.81 2.19
C LEU A 186 -11.18 25.20 3.66
N VAL A 187 -10.10 25.73 4.27
CA VAL A 187 -10.11 26.24 5.66
C VAL A 187 -11.11 27.39 5.84
N ARG A 188 -11.26 28.29 4.85
CA ARG A 188 -12.28 29.34 4.89
C ARG A 188 -13.70 28.80 4.73
N THR A 189 -13.87 27.70 4.00
CA THR A 189 -15.18 27.14 3.62
C THR A 189 -15.74 26.19 4.69
N PHE A 190 -14.90 25.26 5.19
CA PHE A 190 -15.32 24.19 6.08
C PHE A 190 -14.81 24.40 7.50
N GLY A 191 -15.50 23.80 8.48
CA GLY A 191 -15.13 23.83 9.89
C GLY A 191 -16.29 24.20 10.80
N PRO A 192 -16.06 24.26 12.13
CA PRO A 192 -17.07 24.67 13.10
C PRO A 192 -17.62 26.05 12.78
N GLY A 193 -18.95 26.18 12.74
CA GLY A 193 -19.63 27.44 12.39
C GLY A 193 -19.58 27.83 10.92
N LYS A 194 -19.02 26.99 10.06
CA LYS A 194 -18.95 27.13 8.60
C LYS A 194 -19.75 26.02 7.91
N ARG A 195 -19.44 25.74 6.61
CA ARG A 195 -20.07 24.65 5.89
C ARG A 195 -19.72 23.31 6.56
N ARG A 196 -20.74 22.50 6.78
CA ARG A 196 -20.61 21.11 7.23
C ARG A 196 -20.47 20.18 6.05
N GLY A 197 -19.89 19.01 6.28
CA GLY A 197 -19.75 17.93 5.30
C GLY A 197 -18.43 17.20 5.44
N PHE A 198 -18.32 16.10 4.73
CA PHE A 198 -17.11 15.25 4.70
C PHE A 198 -16.81 14.80 3.27
N PRO A 199 -15.55 14.50 2.90
CA PRO A 199 -15.22 13.95 1.59
C PRO A 199 -15.84 12.55 1.44
N GLY A 200 -16.65 12.33 0.44
CA GLY A 200 -17.21 10.99 0.17
C GLY A 200 -16.12 9.95 -0.06
N HIS A 201 -15.05 10.33 -0.77
CA HIS A 201 -13.81 9.55 -0.81
C HIS A 201 -12.74 10.25 0.02
N GLN A 202 -12.20 9.52 1.00
CA GLN A 202 -11.12 9.96 1.87
C GLN A 202 -9.82 10.06 1.08
N GLU A 203 -9.03 11.03 1.39
CA GLU A 203 -7.67 11.33 0.91
C GLU A 203 -7.22 12.72 1.38
N VAL A 204 -8.14 13.69 1.39
CA VAL A 204 -7.81 15.08 1.75
C VAL A 204 -7.26 15.18 3.17
N GLU A 205 -7.66 14.28 4.06
CA GLU A 205 -7.18 14.20 5.44
C GLU A 205 -5.67 13.86 5.49
N ILE A 206 -5.22 12.96 4.62
CA ILE A 206 -3.80 12.60 4.46
C ILE A 206 -3.05 13.78 3.85
N GLY A 207 -3.58 14.36 2.78
CA GLY A 207 -2.97 15.51 2.10
C GLY A 207 -2.81 16.73 3.01
N LEU A 208 -3.86 17.08 3.79
CA LEU A 208 -3.81 18.17 4.78
C LEU A 208 -2.79 17.89 5.88
N SER A 209 -2.67 16.64 6.35
CA SER A 209 -1.66 16.23 7.33
C SER A 209 -0.24 16.41 6.80
N LYS A 210 0.00 16.11 5.51
CA LYS A 210 1.29 16.39 4.84
C LYS A 210 1.55 17.89 4.74
N LEU A 211 0.57 18.69 4.35
CA LEU A 211 0.70 20.16 4.33
C LEU A 211 1.00 20.73 5.71
N TYR A 212 0.33 20.21 6.76
CA TYR A 212 0.64 20.60 8.15
C TYR A 212 2.10 20.31 8.52
N ARG A 213 2.62 19.11 8.17
CA ARG A 213 4.04 18.77 8.43
C ARG A 213 5.01 19.74 7.76
N LEU A 214 4.72 20.15 6.54
CA LEU A 214 5.58 21.05 5.75
C LEU A 214 5.49 22.50 6.21
N THR A 215 4.29 23.00 6.49
CA THR A 215 4.04 24.42 6.73
C THR A 215 3.99 24.80 8.21
N GLY A 216 3.64 23.84 9.08
CA GLY A 216 3.35 24.09 10.48
C GLY A 216 2.00 24.78 10.72
N HIS A 217 1.16 25.01 9.69
CA HIS A 217 -0.09 25.74 9.81
C HIS A 217 -1.18 24.86 10.47
N PRO A 218 -1.60 25.14 11.72
CA PRO A 218 -2.46 24.23 12.50
C PRO A 218 -3.84 24.04 11.87
N ALA A 219 -4.37 25.03 11.17
CA ALA A 219 -5.70 24.94 10.54
C ALA A 219 -5.82 23.80 9.53
N TYR A 220 -4.72 23.31 8.94
CA TYR A 220 -4.76 22.15 8.04
C TYR A 220 -5.01 20.86 8.83
N LEU A 221 -4.38 20.69 9.98
CA LEU A 221 -4.61 19.56 10.86
C LEU A 221 -6.02 19.60 11.47
N ASP A 222 -6.47 20.79 11.90
CA ASP A 222 -7.82 21.00 12.43
C ASP A 222 -8.88 20.66 11.38
N LEU A 223 -8.66 21.04 10.12
CA LEU A 223 -9.58 20.73 9.02
C LEU A 223 -9.59 19.23 8.69
N ALA A 224 -8.43 18.55 8.70
CA ALA A 224 -8.35 17.11 8.50
C ALA A 224 -9.14 16.37 9.60
N LYS A 225 -8.96 16.77 10.86
CA LYS A 225 -9.73 16.25 12.00
C LYS A 225 -11.23 16.52 11.84
N PHE A 226 -11.61 17.74 11.46
CA PHE A 226 -13.01 18.11 11.24
C PHE A 226 -13.69 17.18 10.23
N PHE A 227 -13.07 16.88 9.10
CA PHE A 227 -13.64 15.97 8.09
C PHE A 227 -13.83 14.54 8.64
N LEU A 228 -12.95 14.07 9.49
CA LEU A 228 -13.12 12.78 10.16
C LEU A 228 -14.26 12.83 11.19
N ASP A 229 -14.33 13.89 12.00
CA ASP A 229 -15.37 14.07 13.04
C ASP A 229 -16.78 14.23 12.44
N GLU A 230 -16.90 14.76 11.23
CA GLU A 230 -18.22 14.90 10.58
C GLU A 230 -18.83 13.55 10.17
N ARG A 231 -18.03 12.48 10.05
CA ARG A 231 -18.54 11.14 9.73
C ARG A 231 -19.34 10.56 10.89
N GLY A 232 -20.51 10.02 10.56
CA GLY A 232 -21.48 9.52 11.52
C GLY A 232 -22.24 10.62 12.27
N HIS A 233 -21.94 11.90 11.98
CA HIS A 233 -22.62 13.08 12.58
C HIS A 233 -23.29 13.95 11.52
N TYR A 234 -22.87 13.90 10.28
CA TYR A 234 -23.47 14.68 9.20
C TYR A 234 -24.10 13.75 8.14
N PHE A 235 -25.41 13.86 7.97
CA PHE A 235 -26.22 13.06 7.02
C PHE A 235 -26.86 13.91 5.93
N GLY A 236 -26.44 15.17 5.80
CA GLY A 236 -26.89 16.08 4.75
C GLY A 236 -26.18 15.86 3.41
N GLY A 237 -26.53 16.66 2.43
CA GLY A 237 -26.05 16.60 1.06
C GLY A 237 -27.07 16.01 0.10
N GLU A 238 -26.81 16.13 -1.20
CA GLU A 238 -27.60 15.48 -2.23
C GLU A 238 -27.46 13.96 -2.08
N LYS A 239 -28.57 13.24 -2.03
CA LYS A 239 -28.61 11.76 -2.03
C LYS A 239 -29.23 11.27 -3.34
N HIS A 240 -28.73 10.16 -3.83
CA HIS A 240 -29.35 9.48 -4.97
C HIS A 240 -30.76 8.96 -4.61
N ASP A 241 -31.67 8.99 -5.57
CA ASP A 241 -32.92 8.22 -5.46
C ASP A 241 -32.56 6.76 -5.20
N PRO A 242 -33.18 6.08 -4.22
CA PRO A 242 -32.93 4.65 -3.99
C PRO A 242 -33.12 3.75 -5.21
N LYS A 243 -33.83 4.22 -6.22
CA LYS A 243 -34.02 3.51 -7.51
C LYS A 243 -32.89 3.78 -8.50
N ASP A 244 -31.99 4.75 -8.23
CA ASP A 244 -30.84 5.02 -9.06
C ASP A 244 -29.84 3.85 -8.94
N PRO A 245 -29.35 3.28 -10.05
CA PRO A 245 -28.28 2.26 -10.03
C PRO A 245 -27.02 2.68 -9.27
N PHE A 246 -26.80 3.98 -9.11
CA PHE A 246 -25.67 4.54 -8.37
C PHE A 246 -25.95 4.75 -6.87
N ALA A 247 -27.15 4.45 -6.36
CA ALA A 247 -27.50 4.65 -4.95
C ALA A 247 -26.61 3.82 -4.01
N VAL A 248 -26.10 2.67 -4.46
CA VAL A 248 -25.14 1.84 -3.70
C VAL A 248 -23.86 2.60 -3.37
N TYR A 249 -23.41 3.49 -4.24
CA TYR A 249 -22.21 4.32 -4.06
C TYR A 249 -22.42 5.56 -3.19
N ASP A 250 -23.60 5.71 -2.60
CA ASP A 250 -24.00 6.81 -1.73
C ASP A 250 -24.56 6.32 -0.37
N SER A 251 -24.48 5.02 -0.07
CA SER A 251 -24.88 4.51 1.24
C SER A 251 -23.91 4.99 2.32
N ASP A 252 -24.42 5.17 3.54
CA ASP A 252 -23.59 5.60 4.67
C ASP A 252 -22.52 4.55 5.03
N GLU A 253 -22.80 3.27 4.83
CA GLU A 253 -21.79 2.21 4.97
C GLU A 253 -20.71 2.30 3.90
N TYR A 254 -21.08 2.47 2.64
CA TYR A 254 -20.15 2.61 1.53
C TYR A 254 -19.14 3.74 1.75
N LEU A 255 -19.59 4.83 2.35
CA LEU A 255 -18.83 6.05 2.64
C LEU A 255 -18.16 6.05 4.03
N GLN A 256 -18.25 4.97 4.82
CA GLN A 256 -17.82 4.90 6.22
C GLN A 256 -18.48 5.98 7.10
N ASN A 257 -19.71 6.38 6.79
CA ASN A 257 -20.50 7.38 7.52
C ASN A 257 -21.57 6.74 8.44
N HIS A 258 -21.59 5.40 8.56
CA HIS A 258 -22.60 4.64 9.31
C HIS A 258 -22.52 4.84 10.83
N LYS A 259 -21.34 5.20 11.35
CA LYS A 259 -21.06 5.52 12.77
C LYS A 259 -20.01 6.63 12.84
N PRO A 260 -19.96 7.40 13.95
CA PRO A 260 -18.81 8.25 14.27
C PRO A 260 -17.50 7.45 14.19
N VAL A 261 -16.44 8.04 13.63
CA VAL A 261 -15.17 7.31 13.40
C VAL A 261 -14.56 6.72 14.68
N LEU A 262 -14.77 7.40 15.82
CA LEU A 262 -14.29 6.92 17.12
C LEU A 262 -15.11 5.74 17.69
N GLU A 263 -16.29 5.49 17.16
CA GLU A 263 -17.18 4.39 17.56
C GLU A 263 -17.15 3.20 16.58
N GLN A 264 -16.46 3.36 15.45
CA GLN A 264 -16.33 2.28 14.48
C GLN A 264 -15.47 1.13 15.03
N ASP A 265 -15.97 -0.07 14.90
CA ASP A 265 -15.38 -1.33 15.37
C ASP A 265 -15.29 -2.39 14.27
N GLU A 266 -15.85 -2.08 13.10
CA GLU A 266 -15.85 -2.94 11.92
C GLU A 266 -15.55 -2.15 10.65
N ALA A 267 -14.68 -2.70 9.80
CA ALA A 267 -14.42 -2.17 8.47
C ALA A 267 -15.56 -2.54 7.52
N VAL A 268 -16.24 -1.55 6.97
CA VAL A 268 -17.39 -1.72 6.07
C VAL A 268 -17.24 -0.84 4.83
N GLY A 269 -18.04 -1.12 3.81
CA GLY A 269 -18.12 -0.32 2.60
C GLY A 269 -16.86 -0.39 1.75
N HIS A 270 -16.64 0.63 0.94
CA HIS A 270 -15.56 0.67 -0.05
C HIS A 270 -14.18 0.56 0.59
N ALA A 271 -13.39 -0.44 0.18
CA ALA A 271 -12.16 -0.80 0.88
C ALA A 271 -11.08 0.30 0.77
N VAL A 272 -10.89 0.94 -0.39
CA VAL A 272 -9.87 2.01 -0.55
C VAL A 272 -10.21 3.20 0.35
N ARG A 273 -11.48 3.64 0.37
CA ARG A 273 -11.96 4.74 1.24
C ARG A 273 -11.66 4.45 2.70
N ALA A 274 -11.98 3.23 3.16
CA ALA A 274 -11.72 2.81 4.54
C ALA A 274 -10.22 2.83 4.87
N MET A 275 -9.37 2.26 4.01
CA MET A 275 -7.92 2.23 4.23
C MET A 275 -7.31 3.64 4.30
N TYR A 276 -7.75 4.56 3.44
CA TYR A 276 -7.30 5.95 3.46
C TYR A 276 -7.81 6.69 4.70
N MET A 277 -9.08 6.45 5.10
CA MET A 277 -9.61 6.99 6.35
C MET A 277 -8.77 6.54 7.55
N PHE A 278 -8.48 5.25 7.67
CA PHE A 278 -7.70 4.70 8.78
C PHE A 278 -6.27 5.25 8.79
N ALA A 279 -5.66 5.45 7.61
CA ALA A 279 -4.37 6.12 7.49
C ALA A 279 -4.44 7.58 7.95
N GLY A 280 -5.48 8.33 7.56
CA GLY A 280 -5.73 9.70 8.02
C GLY A 280 -5.97 9.78 9.53
N MET A 281 -6.74 8.85 10.10
CA MET A 281 -6.96 8.75 11.54
C MET A 281 -5.65 8.52 12.31
N ALA A 282 -4.73 7.71 11.76
CA ALA A 282 -3.40 7.50 12.36
C ALA A 282 -2.57 8.79 12.35
N ASP A 283 -2.61 9.56 11.26
CA ASP A 283 -1.95 10.88 11.20
C ASP A 283 -2.52 11.85 12.24
N ILE A 284 -3.85 11.90 12.39
CA ILE A 284 -4.51 12.75 13.40
C ILE A 284 -4.15 12.30 14.83
N ALA A 285 -4.13 10.99 15.10
CA ALA A 285 -3.70 10.46 16.38
C ALA A 285 -2.29 10.92 16.76
N ALA A 286 -1.34 10.81 15.82
CA ALA A 286 0.06 11.16 16.05
C ALA A 286 0.29 12.66 16.14
N LEU A 287 -0.15 13.43 15.14
CA LEU A 287 0.14 14.86 15.02
C LEU A 287 -0.63 15.71 16.04
N GLY A 288 -1.85 15.34 16.35
CA GLY A 288 -2.67 16.01 17.35
C GLY A 288 -2.46 15.48 18.76
N GLY A 289 -1.96 14.23 18.88
CA GLY A 289 -1.85 13.53 20.16
C GLY A 289 -3.21 13.14 20.73
N PHE A 290 -4.10 12.62 19.87
CA PHE A 290 -5.45 12.20 20.22
C PHE A 290 -5.50 10.66 20.40
N PRO A 291 -5.38 10.14 21.62
CA PRO A 291 -5.32 8.70 21.88
C PRO A 291 -6.61 7.95 21.52
N GLU A 292 -7.76 8.65 21.52
CA GLU A 292 -9.05 8.08 21.11
C GLU A 292 -9.06 7.64 19.64
N TYR A 293 -8.36 8.35 18.76
CA TYR A 293 -8.18 7.94 17.36
C TYR A 293 -7.31 6.69 17.24
N ALA A 294 -6.22 6.62 18.04
CA ALA A 294 -5.36 5.43 18.11
C ALA A 294 -6.16 4.21 18.55
N GLN A 295 -6.97 4.33 19.60
CA GLN A 295 -7.83 3.24 20.09
C GLN A 295 -8.87 2.79 19.05
N ALA A 296 -9.45 3.71 18.29
CA ALA A 296 -10.41 3.39 17.24
C ALA A 296 -9.75 2.59 16.10
N ILE A 297 -8.58 3.05 15.60
CA ILE A 297 -7.86 2.34 14.54
C ILE A 297 -7.28 1.00 14.99
N ASP A 298 -6.94 0.84 16.27
CA ASP A 298 -6.51 -0.45 16.83
C ASP A 298 -7.65 -1.48 16.80
N ARG A 299 -8.89 -1.09 17.18
CA ARG A 299 -10.07 -1.96 17.06
C ARG A 299 -10.36 -2.34 15.61
N LEU A 300 -10.27 -1.36 14.70
CA LEU A 300 -10.48 -1.60 13.27
C LEU A 300 -9.38 -2.51 12.70
N TRP A 301 -8.15 -2.41 13.18
CA TRP A 301 -7.06 -3.29 12.77
C TRP A 301 -7.32 -4.75 13.16
N GLU A 302 -7.75 -4.99 14.39
CA GLU A 302 -8.13 -6.35 14.83
C GLU A 302 -9.30 -6.92 13.99
N ASN A 303 -10.25 -6.08 13.57
CA ASN A 303 -11.33 -6.50 12.67
C ASN A 303 -10.82 -6.84 11.27
N VAL A 304 -10.01 -5.96 10.65
CA VAL A 304 -9.50 -6.15 9.28
C VAL A 304 -8.58 -7.35 9.22
N VAL A 305 -7.53 -7.38 10.04
CA VAL A 305 -6.49 -8.40 9.98
C VAL A 305 -6.98 -9.75 10.50
N GLY A 306 -7.84 -9.73 11.51
CA GLY A 306 -8.37 -10.97 12.11
C GLY A 306 -9.54 -11.59 11.37
N LYS A 307 -10.24 -10.84 10.47
CA LYS A 307 -11.50 -11.36 9.89
C LYS A 307 -11.71 -11.04 8.41
N LYS A 308 -11.02 -10.03 7.82
CA LYS A 308 -11.37 -9.50 6.49
C LYS A 308 -10.19 -9.37 5.52
N MET A 309 -8.99 -9.77 5.94
CA MET A 309 -7.78 -9.72 5.10
C MET A 309 -7.54 -11.07 4.43
N TYR A 310 -7.29 -11.06 3.13
CA TYR A 310 -6.88 -12.25 2.39
C TYR A 310 -5.45 -12.68 2.72
N LEU A 311 -5.13 -13.93 2.49
CA LEU A 311 -3.78 -14.48 2.72
C LEU A 311 -2.70 -13.70 1.96
N THR A 312 -3.02 -13.09 0.84
CA THR A 312 -2.15 -12.23 0.04
C THR A 312 -1.97 -10.81 0.61
N GLY A 313 -2.64 -10.47 1.72
CA GLY A 313 -2.67 -9.14 2.29
C GLY A 313 -3.66 -8.17 1.62
N GLY A 314 -4.37 -8.62 0.57
CA GLY A 314 -5.45 -7.87 -0.07
C GLY A 314 -6.66 -7.71 0.86
N VAL A 315 -7.46 -6.68 0.62
CA VAL A 315 -8.74 -6.42 1.30
C VAL A 315 -9.81 -6.00 0.31
N GLY A 316 -11.08 -6.22 0.67
CA GLY A 316 -12.23 -6.00 -0.21
C GLY A 316 -12.70 -7.29 -0.87
N ALA A 317 -13.84 -7.83 -0.44
CA ALA A 317 -14.36 -9.13 -0.89
C ALA A 317 -15.38 -8.99 -2.03
N ARG A 318 -16.14 -7.87 -2.05
CA ARG A 318 -17.31 -7.66 -2.92
C ARG A 318 -16.98 -6.74 -4.07
N ASP A 319 -17.20 -7.22 -5.30
CA ASP A 319 -16.97 -6.45 -6.53
C ASP A 319 -18.02 -5.37 -6.77
N THR A 320 -19.28 -5.64 -6.46
CA THR A 320 -20.42 -4.75 -6.77
C THR A 320 -20.33 -3.35 -6.16
N SER A 321 -19.55 -3.20 -5.07
CA SER A 321 -19.33 -1.92 -4.39
C SER A 321 -17.87 -1.73 -3.97
N GLU A 322 -16.95 -2.52 -4.52
CA GLU A 322 -15.52 -2.44 -4.19
C GLU A 322 -15.26 -2.56 -2.68
N ALA A 323 -16.12 -3.35 -2.00
CA ALA A 323 -16.31 -3.24 -0.56
C ALA A 323 -15.76 -4.41 0.24
N PHE A 324 -15.58 -4.17 1.53
CA PHE A 324 -15.45 -5.24 2.49
C PHE A 324 -16.69 -6.14 2.49
N GLY A 325 -16.48 -7.42 2.67
CA GLY A 325 -17.54 -8.39 3.01
C GLY A 325 -17.84 -8.43 4.51
N ASP A 326 -18.74 -9.31 4.90
CA ASP A 326 -18.98 -9.64 6.29
C ASP A 326 -17.74 -10.31 6.93
N ALA A 327 -17.71 -10.46 8.25
CA ALA A 327 -16.62 -11.16 8.91
C ALA A 327 -16.43 -12.58 8.31
N TYR A 328 -15.20 -12.89 7.87
CA TYR A 328 -14.82 -14.16 7.23
C TYR A 328 -15.42 -14.40 5.82
N GLU A 329 -16.03 -13.39 5.21
CA GLU A 329 -16.46 -13.44 3.81
C GLU A 329 -15.24 -13.13 2.92
N LEU A 330 -14.56 -14.19 2.50
CA LEU A 330 -13.32 -14.14 1.72
C LEU A 330 -13.39 -15.07 0.50
N PRO A 331 -14.29 -14.82 -0.48
CA PRO A 331 -14.38 -15.63 -1.69
C PRO A 331 -13.09 -15.55 -2.52
N ASN A 332 -12.75 -16.61 -3.27
CA ASN A 332 -11.52 -16.66 -4.05
C ASN A 332 -11.68 -16.10 -5.48
N ALA A 333 -12.63 -16.62 -6.24
CA ALA A 333 -12.82 -16.24 -7.64
C ALA A 333 -13.40 -14.82 -7.81
N SER A 334 -14.29 -14.39 -6.89
CA SER A 334 -14.90 -13.06 -6.90
C SER A 334 -14.22 -12.08 -5.92
N ALA A 335 -13.05 -12.43 -5.37
CA ALA A 335 -12.28 -11.53 -4.54
C ALA A 335 -11.96 -10.25 -5.29
N TYR A 336 -12.47 -9.10 -4.80
CA TYR A 336 -12.17 -7.82 -5.45
C TYR A 336 -10.72 -7.43 -5.20
N THR A 337 -10.29 -7.41 -3.94
CA THR A 337 -8.88 -7.20 -3.52
C THR A 337 -8.15 -6.19 -4.40
N GLU A 338 -8.73 -4.98 -4.49
CA GLU A 338 -8.23 -3.92 -5.36
C GLU A 338 -6.78 -3.55 -5.05
N THR A 339 -5.99 -3.33 -6.08
CA THR A 339 -4.59 -2.86 -5.96
C THR A 339 -4.49 -1.58 -5.12
N CYS A 340 -5.43 -0.62 -5.29
CA CYS A 340 -5.44 0.60 -4.47
C CYS A 340 -5.73 0.32 -3.00
N ALA A 341 -6.59 -0.66 -2.70
CA ALA A 341 -6.89 -1.05 -1.32
C ALA A 341 -5.67 -1.71 -0.65
N ALA A 342 -4.91 -2.52 -1.38
CA ALA A 342 -3.65 -3.08 -0.90
C ALA A 342 -2.62 -1.97 -0.60
N ILE A 343 -2.51 -0.96 -1.46
CA ILE A 343 -1.63 0.21 -1.24
C ILE A 343 -2.12 1.02 -0.02
N GLY A 344 -3.41 1.31 0.08
CA GLY A 344 -3.98 2.00 1.25
C GLY A 344 -3.74 1.26 2.55
N ASN A 345 -3.88 -0.08 2.54
CA ASN A 345 -3.55 -0.93 3.67
C ASN A 345 -2.05 -0.85 4.04
N ALA A 346 -1.16 -0.90 3.05
CA ALA A 346 0.29 -0.74 3.29
C ALA A 346 0.63 0.62 3.93
N LEU A 347 0.02 1.71 3.46
CA LEU A 347 0.17 3.05 4.04
C LEU A 347 -0.35 3.12 5.49
N TRP A 348 -1.43 2.41 5.79
CA TRP A 348 -1.98 2.31 7.15
C TRP A 348 -1.09 1.47 8.07
N GLN A 349 -0.63 0.29 7.62
CA GLN A 349 0.27 -0.55 8.41
C GLN A 349 1.57 0.17 8.81
N GLN A 350 2.15 0.93 7.88
CA GLN A 350 3.33 1.74 8.18
C GLN A 350 3.05 2.77 9.28
N ARG A 351 1.91 3.46 9.22
CA ARG A 351 1.52 4.45 10.22
C ARG A 351 1.29 3.82 11.59
N LEU A 352 0.65 2.65 11.64
CA LEU A 352 0.47 1.91 12.89
C LEU A 352 1.80 1.44 13.47
N PHE A 353 2.75 0.99 12.61
CA PHE A 353 4.10 0.69 13.06
C PHE A 353 4.77 1.94 13.66
N LEU A 354 4.69 3.08 13.01
CA LEU A 354 5.28 4.32 13.51
C LEU A 354 4.62 4.80 14.83
N LEU A 355 3.36 4.47 15.04
CA LEU A 355 2.61 4.81 16.25
C LEU A 355 2.95 3.90 17.44
N HIS A 356 3.17 2.60 17.19
CA HIS A 356 3.26 1.58 18.24
C HIS A 356 4.62 0.88 18.37
N GLY A 357 5.48 0.91 17.34
CA GLY A 357 6.75 0.20 17.33
C GLY A 357 6.63 -1.34 17.40
N ASP A 358 5.50 -1.92 16.94
CA ASP A 358 5.24 -3.36 17.00
C ASP A 358 5.41 -4.02 15.62
N ALA A 359 6.16 -5.13 15.59
CA ALA A 359 6.45 -5.89 14.39
C ALA A 359 5.21 -6.48 13.71
N LYS A 360 4.08 -6.66 14.41
CA LYS A 360 2.86 -7.19 13.82
C LYS A 360 2.38 -6.36 12.63
N TYR A 361 2.58 -5.06 12.66
CA TYR A 361 2.24 -4.16 11.55
C TYR A 361 3.22 -4.29 10.39
N ALA A 362 4.52 -4.46 10.68
CA ALA A 362 5.53 -4.73 9.66
C ALA A 362 5.35 -6.13 9.03
N ASP A 363 4.84 -7.12 9.78
CA ASP A 363 4.50 -8.46 9.25
C ASP A 363 3.37 -8.38 8.22
N VAL A 364 2.33 -7.58 8.50
CA VAL A 364 1.21 -7.34 7.55
C VAL A 364 1.70 -6.52 6.35
N LEU A 365 2.47 -5.47 6.57
CA LEU A 365 3.06 -4.65 5.50
C LEU A 365 3.90 -5.50 4.54
N GLU A 366 4.77 -6.36 5.06
CA GLU A 366 5.58 -7.28 4.24
C GLU A 366 4.70 -8.20 3.40
N ARG A 367 3.67 -8.80 4.01
CA ARG A 367 2.73 -9.66 3.30
C ARG A 367 2.04 -8.95 2.15
N ILE A 368 1.56 -7.73 2.38
CA ILE A 368 0.93 -6.90 1.34
C ILE A 368 1.93 -6.62 0.22
N MET A 369 3.13 -6.15 0.56
CA MET A 369 4.14 -5.72 -0.40
C MET A 369 4.61 -6.86 -1.29
N TYR A 370 4.85 -8.06 -0.73
CA TYR A 370 5.37 -9.19 -1.49
C TYR A 370 4.30 -10.01 -2.22
N ASN A 371 3.01 -9.72 -2.02
CA ASN A 371 1.92 -10.45 -2.66
C ASN A 371 0.88 -9.51 -3.29
N GLY A 372 -0.13 -9.07 -2.54
CA GLY A 372 -1.31 -8.36 -3.07
C GLY A 372 -1.04 -7.00 -3.70
N LEU A 373 0.04 -6.32 -3.33
CA LEU A 373 0.38 -5.00 -3.88
C LEU A 373 1.12 -5.13 -5.22
N ILE A 374 2.26 -5.85 -5.24
CA ILE A 374 3.06 -5.94 -6.47
C ILE A 374 2.45 -6.86 -7.53
N SER A 375 1.42 -7.64 -7.19
CA SER A 375 0.58 -8.31 -8.20
C SER A 375 -0.17 -7.29 -9.06
N GLY A 376 -0.40 -6.08 -8.56
CA GLY A 376 -1.08 -5.00 -9.27
C GLY A 376 -0.36 -4.50 -10.53
N VAL A 377 0.91 -4.83 -10.73
CA VAL A 377 1.71 -4.41 -11.90
C VAL A 377 2.43 -5.58 -12.53
N SER A 378 2.48 -5.61 -13.86
CA SER A 378 3.25 -6.61 -14.61
C SER A 378 4.75 -6.45 -14.43
N LEU A 379 5.49 -7.51 -14.73
CA LEU A 379 6.95 -7.51 -14.64
C LEU A 379 7.62 -6.54 -15.62
N ASP A 380 6.97 -6.20 -16.72
CA ASP A 380 7.41 -5.20 -17.70
C ASP A 380 6.98 -3.77 -17.37
N GLY A 381 6.08 -3.60 -16.37
CA GLY A 381 5.61 -2.30 -15.88
C GLY A 381 4.54 -1.60 -16.74
N MET A 382 3.99 -2.25 -17.77
CA MET A 382 3.06 -1.64 -18.75
C MET A 382 1.64 -2.21 -18.70
N SER A 383 1.37 -3.17 -17.84
CA SER A 383 0.02 -3.70 -17.64
C SER A 383 -0.27 -3.97 -16.16
N PHE A 384 -1.55 -3.93 -15.81
CA PHE A 384 -1.97 -3.81 -14.42
C PHE A 384 -3.15 -4.72 -14.11
N PHE A 385 -3.26 -5.11 -12.85
CA PHE A 385 -4.51 -5.58 -12.28
C PHE A 385 -5.22 -4.46 -11.53
N TYR A 386 -6.52 -4.38 -11.72
CA TYR A 386 -7.42 -3.63 -10.85
C TYR A 386 -7.79 -4.52 -9.66
N GLN A 387 -8.47 -5.62 -9.92
CA GLN A 387 -8.79 -6.68 -8.98
C GLN A 387 -7.65 -7.72 -8.94
N ASN A 388 -7.45 -8.36 -7.79
CA ASN A 388 -6.44 -9.39 -7.61
C ASN A 388 -7.07 -10.67 -7.03
N PRO A 389 -7.85 -11.42 -7.82
CA PRO A 389 -8.53 -12.63 -7.36
C PRO A 389 -7.54 -13.73 -6.97
N LEU A 390 -7.97 -14.66 -6.09
CA LEU A 390 -7.17 -15.80 -5.67
C LEU A 390 -7.50 -17.07 -6.46
N GLU A 391 -8.44 -16.99 -7.38
CA GLU A 391 -8.83 -18.05 -8.30
C GLU A 391 -9.27 -17.43 -9.64
N SER A 392 -8.89 -18.04 -10.77
CA SER A 392 -9.28 -17.61 -12.11
C SER A 392 -9.61 -18.82 -12.98
N ALA A 393 -10.77 -18.78 -13.64
CA ALA A 393 -11.16 -19.79 -14.62
C ALA A 393 -10.58 -19.56 -16.03
N GLY A 394 -9.65 -18.62 -16.19
CA GLY A 394 -8.91 -18.40 -17.45
C GLY A 394 -9.30 -17.17 -18.27
N GLY A 395 -10.39 -16.48 -17.92
CA GLY A 395 -10.86 -15.30 -18.65
C GLY A 395 -10.31 -13.96 -18.16
N TYR A 396 -9.58 -13.96 -17.04
CA TYR A 396 -9.09 -12.75 -16.40
C TYR A 396 -7.59 -12.55 -16.62
N GLY A 397 -7.22 -11.33 -17.00
CA GLY A 397 -5.83 -10.98 -17.30
C GLY A 397 -5.52 -9.51 -17.04
N ARG A 398 -4.27 -9.12 -17.24
CA ARG A 398 -3.81 -7.75 -17.03
C ARG A 398 -4.26 -6.83 -18.17
N SER A 399 -4.52 -5.55 -17.84
CA SER A 399 -4.89 -4.51 -18.80
C SER A 399 -3.82 -3.42 -18.84
N ALA A 400 -3.56 -2.90 -20.05
CA ALA A 400 -2.58 -1.81 -20.21
C ALA A 400 -3.06 -0.50 -19.52
N TRP A 401 -4.36 -0.27 -19.46
CA TRP A 401 -4.97 0.89 -18.80
C TRP A 401 -6.44 0.65 -18.51
N PHE A 402 -7.04 1.50 -17.67
CA PHE A 402 -8.44 1.44 -17.29
C PHE A 402 -9.14 2.79 -17.56
N GLU A 403 -10.44 2.76 -17.81
CA GLU A 403 -11.26 3.97 -17.82
C GLU A 403 -11.24 4.66 -16.44
N VAL A 404 -11.35 3.86 -15.38
CA VAL A 404 -11.15 4.25 -13.98
C VAL A 404 -9.72 3.84 -13.61
N ALA A 405 -8.74 4.70 -13.81
CA ALA A 405 -7.33 4.32 -13.79
C ALA A 405 -6.63 4.58 -12.44
N CYS A 406 -7.31 4.40 -11.31
CA CYS A 406 -6.71 4.69 -10.00
C CYS A 406 -5.50 3.82 -9.65
N CYS A 407 -5.50 2.54 -10.05
CA CYS A 407 -4.48 1.57 -9.65
C CYS A 407 -3.09 1.81 -10.27
N PRO A 408 -2.93 2.02 -11.59
CA PRO A 408 -1.62 2.32 -12.17
C PRO A 408 -0.94 3.56 -11.56
N PRO A 409 -1.62 4.73 -11.41
CA PRO A 409 -1.07 5.88 -10.72
C PRO A 409 -0.69 5.63 -9.25
N ASN A 410 -1.47 4.81 -8.53
CA ASN A 410 -1.12 4.44 -7.17
C ASN A 410 0.16 3.58 -7.10
N ILE A 411 0.37 2.67 -8.04
CA ILE A 411 1.63 1.91 -8.17
C ILE A 411 2.80 2.85 -8.40
N THR A 412 2.66 3.82 -9.32
CA THR A 412 3.76 4.76 -9.64
C THR A 412 4.23 5.55 -8.43
N ARG A 413 3.32 5.94 -7.50
CA ARG A 413 3.67 6.72 -6.31
C ARG A 413 4.15 5.85 -5.13
N PHE A 414 3.66 4.59 -5.03
CA PHE A 414 4.05 3.71 -3.93
C PHE A 414 5.46 3.14 -4.11
N LEU A 415 5.79 2.61 -5.29
CA LEU A 415 7.04 1.88 -5.51
C LEU A 415 8.30 2.70 -5.17
N PRO A 416 8.45 3.98 -5.55
CA PRO A 416 9.62 4.75 -5.17
C PRO A 416 9.80 4.92 -3.66
N SER A 417 8.73 4.82 -2.88
CA SER A 417 8.77 4.97 -1.42
C SER A 417 9.19 3.70 -0.66
N VAL A 418 9.26 2.54 -1.34
CA VAL A 418 9.59 1.23 -0.74
C VAL A 418 10.84 1.26 0.15
N PRO A 419 11.94 1.93 -0.20
CA PRO A 419 13.12 1.98 0.66
C PRO A 419 12.86 2.63 2.04
N GLY A 420 11.84 3.48 2.16
CA GLY A 420 11.45 4.15 3.42
C GLY A 420 10.76 3.25 4.45
N TYR A 421 10.46 2.00 4.08
CA TYR A 421 9.87 1.02 4.99
C TYR A 421 10.91 0.09 5.65
N VAL A 422 12.18 0.19 5.24
CA VAL A 422 13.25 -0.72 5.70
C VAL A 422 13.68 -0.42 7.12
N TYR A 423 13.87 0.86 7.44
CA TYR A 423 14.41 1.30 8.72
C TYR A 423 13.55 2.37 9.39
N ALA A 424 13.61 2.39 10.72
CA ALA A 424 13.07 3.47 11.53
C ALA A 424 13.91 3.70 12.79
N VAL A 425 13.70 4.83 13.47
CA VAL A 425 14.44 5.20 14.67
C VAL A 425 13.48 5.66 15.76
N GLU A 426 13.73 5.22 17.00
CA GLU A 426 13.04 5.71 18.20
C GLU A 426 14.10 5.97 19.28
N GLY A 427 14.38 7.23 19.59
CA GLY A 427 15.42 7.58 20.56
C GLY A 427 16.79 7.01 20.17
N GLU A 428 17.31 6.06 20.97
CA GLU A 428 18.57 5.36 20.76
C GLU A 428 18.39 3.98 20.11
N ALA A 429 17.23 3.69 19.54
CA ALA A 429 16.93 2.42 18.91
C ALA A 429 16.80 2.57 17.39
N LEU A 430 17.48 1.67 16.66
CA LEU A 430 17.37 1.47 15.23
C LEU A 430 16.52 0.24 14.97
N TYR A 431 15.40 0.37 14.24
CA TYR A 431 14.57 -0.74 13.81
C TYR A 431 14.96 -1.18 12.40
N VAL A 432 15.07 -2.49 12.20
CA VAL A 432 15.21 -3.14 10.88
C VAL A 432 13.92 -3.92 10.62
N ASN A 433 13.05 -3.35 9.78
CA ASN A 433 11.70 -3.86 9.54
C ASN A 433 11.60 -4.82 8.35
N LEU A 434 12.29 -4.49 7.25
CA LEU A 434 12.24 -5.29 6.03
C LEU A 434 13.65 -5.72 5.62
N PHE A 435 13.76 -6.94 5.12
CA PHE A 435 15.03 -7.50 4.66
C PHE A 435 15.19 -7.27 3.14
N ILE A 436 15.41 -6.01 2.79
CA ILE A 436 15.68 -5.55 1.42
C ILE A 436 17.15 -5.20 1.34
N GLY A 437 17.90 -5.79 0.41
CA GLY A 437 19.34 -5.52 0.24
C GLY A 437 19.58 -4.06 -0.12
N ASN A 438 20.43 -3.39 0.67
CA ASN A 438 20.65 -1.95 0.53
C ASN A 438 21.95 -1.47 1.18
N THR A 439 22.28 -0.21 0.92
CA THR A 439 23.16 0.62 1.75
C THR A 439 22.39 1.82 2.25
N ALA A 440 22.61 2.22 3.50
CA ALA A 440 21.93 3.37 4.10
C ALA A 440 22.85 4.14 5.04
N ALA A 441 22.57 5.45 5.22
CA ALA A 441 23.16 6.29 6.24
C ALA A 441 22.05 6.80 7.16
N VAL A 442 21.97 6.25 8.36
CA VAL A 442 20.88 6.50 9.31
C VAL A 442 21.41 7.30 10.49
N VAL A 443 20.64 8.29 10.93
CA VAL A 443 20.97 9.08 12.12
C VAL A 443 20.28 8.48 13.34
N VAL A 444 21.04 7.99 14.31
CA VAL A 444 20.58 7.49 15.62
C VAL A 444 21.20 8.33 16.71
N ASN A 445 20.38 8.98 17.53
CA ASN A 445 20.84 9.88 18.61
C ASN A 445 21.92 10.89 18.16
N GLY A 446 21.68 11.54 17.00
CA GLY A 446 22.57 12.55 16.42
C GLY A 446 23.87 11.99 15.80
N ARG A 447 24.04 10.68 15.68
CA ARG A 447 25.18 10.01 15.07
C ARG A 447 24.81 9.33 13.78
N THR A 448 25.65 9.47 12.76
CA THR A 448 25.47 8.76 11.50
C THR A 448 25.98 7.32 11.63
N ILE A 449 25.12 6.37 11.29
CA ILE A 449 25.38 4.95 11.24
C ILE A 449 25.28 4.50 9.80
N ASP A 450 26.39 4.09 9.20
CA ASP A 450 26.41 3.44 7.90
C ASP A 450 25.93 1.99 8.05
N LEU A 451 24.96 1.61 7.25
CA LEU A 451 24.39 0.26 7.20
C LEU A 451 24.61 -0.33 5.82
N LYS A 452 24.94 -1.63 5.80
CA LYS A 452 24.91 -2.43 4.57
C LYS A 452 24.15 -3.71 4.87
N LEU A 453 23.01 -3.91 4.24
CA LEU A 453 22.20 -5.13 4.32
C LEU A 453 22.40 -5.97 3.06
N GLU A 454 22.92 -7.17 3.20
CA GLU A 454 23.14 -8.13 2.12
C GLU A 454 22.25 -9.34 2.32
N THR A 455 21.43 -9.68 1.30
CA THR A 455 20.49 -10.78 1.36
C THR A 455 20.03 -11.19 -0.05
N ARG A 456 19.50 -12.41 -0.15
CA ARG A 456 18.73 -12.89 -1.30
C ARG A 456 17.24 -13.02 -0.97
N TYR A 457 16.80 -12.38 0.11
CA TYR A 457 15.39 -12.34 0.49
C TYR A 457 14.53 -11.77 -0.67
N PRO A 458 13.35 -12.33 -0.98
CA PRO A 458 12.60 -13.37 -0.26
C PRO A 458 12.93 -14.81 -0.70
N TRP A 459 14.01 -15.02 -1.45
CA TRP A 459 14.34 -16.33 -2.02
C TRP A 459 15.07 -17.25 -1.05
N ASP A 460 15.81 -16.69 -0.11
CA ASP A 460 16.35 -17.39 1.05
C ASP A 460 16.35 -16.47 2.29
N GLY A 461 16.55 -17.06 3.46
CA GLY A 461 16.40 -16.34 4.73
C GLY A 461 17.71 -15.88 5.35
N ALA A 462 18.83 -15.94 4.63
CA ALA A 462 20.09 -15.40 5.12
C ALA A 462 20.12 -13.87 4.97
N VAL A 463 20.35 -13.18 6.08
CA VAL A 463 20.44 -11.71 6.14
C VAL A 463 21.71 -11.33 6.88
N LYS A 464 22.55 -10.53 6.26
CA LYS A 464 23.77 -9.98 6.86
C LYS A 464 23.68 -8.47 6.94
N ILE A 465 23.90 -7.88 8.11
CA ILE A 465 23.84 -6.44 8.32
C ILE A 465 25.18 -5.97 8.91
N ALA A 466 25.95 -5.25 8.10
CA ALA A 466 27.12 -4.53 8.61
C ALA A 466 26.69 -3.21 9.24
N VAL A 467 27.17 -2.96 10.45
CA VAL A 467 26.88 -1.76 11.25
C VAL A 467 28.16 -0.94 11.39
N GLY A 468 28.11 0.30 10.91
CA GLY A 468 29.29 1.15 10.83
C GLY A 468 29.05 2.55 11.43
N PRO A 469 29.05 2.72 12.76
CA PRO A 469 29.06 4.05 13.36
C PRO A 469 30.38 4.78 13.03
N ASP A 470 30.34 6.11 12.87
CA ASP A 470 31.52 6.95 12.65
C ASP A 470 32.56 6.83 13.76
N LYS A 471 32.08 6.62 14.99
CA LYS A 471 32.84 6.34 16.21
C LYS A 471 32.12 5.27 17.02
N PRO A 472 32.82 4.51 17.89
CA PRO A 472 32.14 3.55 18.78
C PRO A 472 30.98 4.22 19.51
N ALA A 473 29.78 3.63 19.41
CA ALA A 473 28.56 4.19 19.96
C ALA A 473 27.66 3.11 20.56
N GLU A 474 27.10 3.39 21.74
CA GLU A 474 26.09 2.51 22.34
C GLU A 474 24.70 2.88 21.83
N PHE A 475 24.01 1.90 21.23
CA PHE A 475 22.61 1.99 20.84
C PHE A 475 22.02 0.57 20.68
N ALA A 476 20.69 0.51 20.62
CA ALA A 476 19.99 -0.74 20.37
C ALA A 476 19.69 -0.91 18.87
N VAL A 477 19.87 -2.13 18.34
CA VAL A 477 19.36 -2.54 17.04
C VAL A 477 18.25 -3.55 17.28
N HIS A 478 17.07 -3.23 16.78
CA HIS A 478 15.87 -4.05 16.85
C HIS A 478 15.70 -4.77 15.51
N ILE A 479 15.98 -6.06 15.48
CA ILE A 479 15.84 -6.92 14.28
C ILE A 479 14.49 -7.59 14.32
N ARG A 480 13.64 -7.29 13.34
CA ARG A 480 12.33 -7.96 13.22
C ARG A 480 12.52 -9.47 13.03
N ILE A 481 11.81 -10.26 13.80
CA ILE A 481 11.66 -11.68 13.53
C ILE A 481 10.26 -11.89 12.94
N PRO A 482 10.14 -12.18 11.61
CA PRO A 482 8.85 -12.25 10.95
C PRO A 482 7.88 -13.25 11.58
N GLY A 483 6.58 -12.93 11.58
CA GLY A 483 5.53 -13.81 12.10
C GLY A 483 5.57 -15.19 11.47
N TRP A 484 5.74 -15.28 10.15
CA TRP A 484 5.83 -16.55 9.42
C TRP A 484 7.00 -17.44 9.89
N ALA A 485 8.12 -16.86 10.32
CA ALA A 485 9.25 -17.60 10.92
C ALA A 485 8.96 -18.02 12.39
N ARG A 486 7.96 -17.38 13.03
CA ARG A 486 7.49 -17.68 14.38
C ARG A 486 6.20 -18.51 14.39
N GLN A 487 5.96 -19.33 13.37
CA GLN A 487 4.81 -20.22 13.22
C GLN A 487 3.46 -19.48 13.03
N ARG A 488 3.45 -18.21 12.61
CA ARG A 488 2.25 -17.39 12.39
C ARG A 488 2.25 -16.81 10.98
N PRO A 489 1.44 -17.33 10.04
CA PRO A 489 1.38 -16.79 8.68
C PRO A 489 0.96 -15.32 8.67
N VAL A 490 0.01 -14.96 9.53
CA VAL A 490 -0.44 -13.59 9.79
C VAL A 490 -0.62 -13.38 11.29
N PRO A 491 -0.70 -12.14 11.79
CA PRO A 491 -1.16 -11.88 13.16
C PRO A 491 -2.61 -12.36 13.35
N GLY A 492 -2.90 -12.96 14.52
CA GLY A 492 -4.23 -13.52 14.83
C GLY A 492 -4.37 -14.98 14.40
N ASP A 493 -5.62 -15.41 14.21
CA ASP A 493 -6.03 -16.80 13.94
C ASP A 493 -6.78 -16.98 12.60
N LEU A 494 -6.78 -15.92 11.75
CA LEU A 494 -7.45 -15.99 10.44
C LEU A 494 -6.82 -17.06 9.54
N TYR A 495 -5.49 -17.21 9.64
CA TYR A 495 -4.74 -18.25 8.94
C TYR A 495 -3.71 -18.89 9.87
N GLU A 496 -3.55 -20.21 9.73
CA GLU A 496 -2.60 -21.00 10.51
C GLU A 496 -1.79 -21.93 9.59
N PHE A 497 -0.59 -22.32 10.03
CA PHE A 497 0.13 -23.39 9.37
C PHE A 497 -0.44 -24.75 9.77
N ALA A 498 -0.75 -25.58 8.77
CA ALA A 498 -1.26 -26.92 8.98
C ALA A 498 -0.23 -27.91 9.51
N ASP A 499 1.05 -27.58 9.36
CA ASP A 499 2.20 -28.37 9.75
C ASP A 499 3.06 -27.60 10.79
N ALA A 500 3.62 -28.28 11.75
CA ALA A 500 4.63 -27.72 12.64
C ALA A 500 5.99 -27.65 11.92
N SER A 501 6.82 -26.72 12.31
CA SER A 501 8.22 -26.67 11.90
C SER A 501 9.08 -26.28 13.10
N ASP A 502 10.03 -27.12 13.42
CA ASP A 502 11.00 -26.90 14.51
C ASP A 502 12.31 -26.30 13.99
N GLU A 503 12.31 -25.78 12.75
CA GLU A 503 13.51 -25.20 12.16
C GLU A 503 13.92 -23.92 12.88
N PRO A 504 15.18 -23.84 13.36
CA PRO A 504 15.62 -22.76 14.23
C PRO A 504 15.82 -21.45 13.49
N ILE A 505 15.58 -20.36 14.20
CA ILE A 505 16.05 -19.02 13.84
C ILE A 505 17.40 -18.83 14.50
N ALA A 506 18.42 -18.44 13.73
CA ALA A 506 19.74 -18.17 14.29
C ALA A 506 20.07 -16.68 14.15
N LEU A 507 20.57 -16.08 15.24
CA LEU A 507 21.03 -14.70 15.29
C LEU A 507 22.40 -14.65 15.93
N SER A 508 23.35 -13.95 15.30
CA SER A 508 24.69 -13.76 15.84
C SER A 508 25.22 -12.36 15.58
N VAL A 509 26.20 -11.94 16.38
CA VAL A 509 26.96 -10.72 16.17
C VAL A 509 28.42 -11.07 16.13
N ASN A 510 29.12 -10.76 15.03
CA ASN A 510 30.50 -11.12 14.79
C ASN A 510 30.78 -12.63 15.01
N GLY A 511 29.82 -13.48 14.61
CA GLY A 511 29.88 -14.93 14.77
C GLY A 511 29.53 -15.46 16.17
N ALA A 512 29.35 -14.61 17.16
CA ALA A 512 28.89 -15.00 18.49
C ALA A 512 27.33 -15.03 18.53
N ALA A 513 26.77 -16.18 18.93
CA ALA A 513 25.32 -16.33 19.04
C ALA A 513 24.71 -15.33 20.02
N VAL A 514 23.56 -14.81 19.69
CA VAL A 514 22.75 -13.88 20.48
C VAL A 514 21.43 -14.53 20.83
N SER A 515 21.00 -14.40 22.10
CA SER A 515 19.66 -14.83 22.51
C SER A 515 18.57 -14.03 21.79
N ILE A 516 17.51 -14.72 21.36
CA ILE A 516 16.37 -14.11 20.69
C ILE A 516 15.26 -13.88 21.73
N ASP A 517 15.44 -12.86 22.56
CA ASP A 517 14.38 -12.38 23.45
C ASP A 517 13.55 -11.34 22.70
N LEU A 518 12.29 -11.66 22.44
CA LEU A 518 11.43 -10.84 21.59
C LEU A 518 10.66 -9.81 22.40
N GLU A 519 10.91 -8.54 22.08
CA GLU A 519 10.11 -7.42 22.52
C GLU A 519 9.29 -6.89 21.31
N ARG A 520 7.96 -6.94 21.39
CA ARG A 520 7.04 -6.54 20.28
C ARG A 520 7.42 -7.16 18.91
N GLY A 521 7.94 -8.40 18.92
CA GLY A 521 8.35 -9.13 17.72
C GLY A 521 9.75 -8.80 17.18
N TYR A 522 10.53 -8.01 17.91
CA TYR A 522 11.93 -7.70 17.59
C TYR A 522 12.90 -8.39 18.53
N ALA A 523 13.98 -8.94 17.98
CA ALA A 523 15.16 -9.30 18.76
C ALA A 523 15.97 -8.03 19.02
N ARG A 524 16.18 -7.69 20.30
CA ARG A 524 16.85 -6.46 20.72
C ARG A 524 18.31 -6.74 21.00
N ILE A 525 19.23 -6.03 20.31
CA ILE A 525 20.67 -6.12 20.50
C ILE A 525 21.20 -4.75 20.97
N LYS A 526 21.39 -4.58 22.29
CA LYS A 526 21.97 -3.35 22.84
C LYS A 526 23.44 -3.59 23.19
N ARG A 527 24.35 -2.80 22.57
CA ARG A 527 25.79 -2.87 22.80
C ARG A 527 26.49 -1.60 22.30
N THR A 528 27.78 -1.47 22.60
CA THR A 528 28.67 -0.52 21.93
C THR A 528 29.05 -1.08 20.57
N TRP A 529 28.51 -0.50 19.51
CA TRP A 529 28.82 -0.85 18.12
C TRP A 529 30.09 -0.18 17.66
N LYS A 530 30.84 -0.88 16.80
CA LYS A 530 32.06 -0.38 16.15
C LYS A 530 31.92 -0.58 14.64
N LYS A 531 32.65 0.23 13.87
CA LYS A 531 32.70 0.07 12.41
C LYS A 531 33.18 -1.32 12.05
N GLY A 532 32.40 -2.03 11.24
CA GLY A 532 32.67 -3.40 10.79
C GLY A 532 32.01 -4.48 11.65
N ASP A 533 31.28 -4.14 12.71
CA ASP A 533 30.43 -5.13 13.39
C ASP A 533 29.36 -5.66 12.43
N VAL A 534 29.09 -6.96 12.51
CA VAL A 534 28.17 -7.66 11.60
C VAL A 534 27.12 -8.42 12.41
N ILE A 535 25.88 -8.23 12.04
CA ILE A 535 24.75 -9.05 12.50
C ILE A 535 24.44 -10.06 11.39
N ASP A 536 24.42 -11.35 11.73
CA ASP A 536 23.97 -12.42 10.84
C ASP A 536 22.66 -12.99 11.40
N LEU A 537 21.60 -12.95 10.58
CA LEU A 537 20.31 -13.56 10.85
C LEU A 537 20.05 -14.67 9.83
N LEU A 538 19.65 -15.83 10.29
CA LEU A 538 19.21 -16.94 9.45
C LEU A 538 17.75 -17.27 9.80
N LEU A 539 16.86 -17.08 8.83
CA LEU A 539 15.46 -17.44 8.89
C LEU A 539 15.26 -18.71 8.06
N SER A 540 14.84 -19.80 8.66
CA SER A 540 14.48 -20.98 7.87
C SER A 540 13.23 -20.70 7.05
N MET A 541 13.24 -21.15 5.78
CA MET A 541 12.13 -20.93 4.83
C MET A 541 11.64 -22.25 4.23
N PRO A 542 11.09 -23.19 5.02
CA PRO A 542 10.45 -24.38 4.46
C PRO A 542 9.19 -23.99 3.69
N VAL A 543 8.77 -24.89 2.78
CA VAL A 543 7.46 -24.78 2.16
C VAL A 543 6.41 -25.20 3.19
N ARG A 544 5.46 -24.31 3.48
CA ARG A 544 4.43 -24.50 4.49
C ARG A 544 3.03 -24.56 3.87
N ARG A 545 2.18 -25.39 4.46
CA ARG A 545 0.76 -25.42 4.15
C ARG A 545 0.02 -24.48 5.08
N VAL A 546 -0.82 -23.62 4.51
CA VAL A 546 -1.67 -22.71 5.27
C VAL A 546 -3.11 -23.20 5.19
N VAL A 547 -3.81 -23.14 6.30
CA VAL A 547 -5.26 -23.35 6.41
C VAL A 547 -5.91 -22.05 6.89
N ALA A 548 -7.13 -21.81 6.44
CA ALA A 548 -7.93 -20.69 6.92
C ALA A 548 -8.75 -21.09 8.17
N ASN A 549 -9.11 -20.08 8.97
CA ASN A 549 -10.07 -20.23 10.05
C ASN A 549 -11.35 -20.92 9.53
N ALA A 550 -11.93 -21.80 10.33
CA ALA A 550 -13.13 -22.59 9.95
C ALA A 550 -14.36 -21.73 9.58
N SER A 551 -14.36 -20.46 9.97
CA SER A 551 -15.39 -19.49 9.60
C SER A 551 -15.28 -19.02 8.15
N VAL A 552 -14.10 -19.13 7.50
CA VAL A 552 -13.89 -18.82 6.09
C VAL A 552 -14.41 -19.96 5.22
N LYS A 553 -15.66 -19.88 4.81
CA LYS A 553 -16.34 -20.99 4.09
C LYS A 553 -15.75 -21.27 2.71
N ALA A 554 -15.22 -20.26 2.04
CA ALA A 554 -14.59 -20.40 0.71
C ALA A 554 -13.35 -21.32 0.74
N ASP A 555 -12.65 -21.36 1.87
CA ASP A 555 -11.41 -22.14 2.03
C ASP A 555 -11.60 -23.41 2.85
N ALA A 556 -12.85 -23.78 3.17
CA ALA A 556 -13.14 -24.99 3.91
C ALA A 556 -12.65 -26.24 3.18
N GLY A 557 -11.76 -27.02 3.82
CA GLY A 557 -11.16 -28.20 3.20
C GLY A 557 -10.10 -27.91 2.14
N ARG A 558 -9.57 -26.69 2.10
CA ARG A 558 -8.50 -26.27 1.20
C ARG A 558 -7.21 -25.96 1.96
N ILE A 559 -6.10 -25.93 1.23
CA ILE A 559 -4.79 -25.47 1.70
C ILE A 559 -4.16 -24.52 0.67
N ALA A 560 -3.43 -23.51 1.15
CA ALA A 560 -2.55 -22.71 0.32
C ALA A 560 -1.07 -23.06 0.61
N LEU A 561 -0.19 -22.71 -0.30
CA LEU A 561 1.26 -22.90 -0.13
C LEU A 561 1.93 -21.56 0.11
N GLN A 562 2.79 -21.52 1.13
CA GLN A 562 3.59 -20.35 1.50
C GLN A 562 5.06 -20.76 1.70
N ARG A 563 5.99 -19.86 1.35
CA ARG A 563 7.41 -19.98 1.71
C ARG A 563 7.97 -18.60 2.06
N GLY A 564 8.45 -18.43 3.28
CA GLY A 564 8.79 -17.10 3.77
C GLY A 564 7.60 -16.16 3.66
N PRO A 565 7.75 -14.92 3.14
CA PRO A 565 6.66 -13.96 2.97
C PRO A 565 5.77 -14.26 1.73
N ILE A 566 6.22 -15.13 0.83
CA ILE A 566 5.58 -15.35 -0.48
C ILE A 566 4.46 -16.39 -0.40
N VAL A 567 3.29 -16.03 -0.91
CA VAL A 567 2.18 -16.93 -1.22
C VAL A 567 2.35 -17.44 -2.66
N PHE A 568 2.05 -18.72 -2.89
CA PHE A 568 2.21 -19.35 -4.20
C PHE A 568 0.86 -19.71 -4.80
N CYS A 569 0.79 -19.67 -6.13
CA CYS A 569 -0.36 -20.13 -6.90
C CYS A 569 0.08 -21.08 -8.03
N ALA A 570 -0.80 -21.95 -8.47
CA ALA A 570 -0.62 -22.74 -9.69
C ALA A 570 -1.26 -22.01 -10.87
N GLU A 571 -0.55 -21.94 -12.01
CA GLU A 571 -1.13 -21.53 -13.29
C GLU A 571 -1.33 -22.75 -14.20
N GLY A 572 -2.39 -22.73 -15.00
CA GLY A 572 -2.69 -23.78 -15.96
C GLY A 572 -1.55 -24.02 -16.94
N ILE A 573 -0.85 -22.97 -17.37
CA ILE A 573 0.28 -23.06 -18.33
C ILE A 573 1.40 -23.99 -17.82
N ASP A 574 1.62 -24.07 -16.51
CA ASP A 574 2.64 -24.91 -15.90
C ASP A 574 2.12 -26.31 -15.50
N ASN A 575 0.80 -26.51 -15.55
CA ASN A 575 0.12 -27.68 -15.00
C ASN A 575 -0.77 -28.39 -16.05
N GLY A 576 -0.32 -28.42 -17.32
CA GLY A 576 -1.01 -29.11 -18.41
C GLY A 576 -2.31 -28.47 -18.87
N GLY A 577 -2.38 -27.14 -18.81
CA GLY A 577 -3.50 -26.29 -19.24
C GLY A 577 -4.60 -26.12 -18.20
N LYS A 578 -4.49 -26.73 -17.02
CA LYS A 578 -5.50 -26.71 -15.95
C LYS A 578 -4.86 -26.46 -14.58
N ALA A 579 -5.49 -25.62 -13.77
CA ALA A 579 -5.12 -25.41 -12.38
C ALA A 579 -6.26 -25.79 -11.42
N LEU A 580 -7.50 -25.51 -11.77
CA LEU A 580 -8.66 -25.69 -10.89
C LEU A 580 -9.08 -27.16 -10.65
N ASN A 581 -8.38 -28.11 -11.25
CA ASN A 581 -8.59 -29.53 -11.05
C ASN A 581 -7.51 -30.20 -10.18
N LEU A 582 -6.65 -29.40 -9.56
CA LEU A 582 -5.54 -29.88 -8.73
C LEU A 582 -5.97 -30.00 -7.27
N ALA A 583 -5.53 -31.05 -6.59
CA ALA A 583 -5.64 -31.21 -5.14
C ALA A 583 -4.30 -31.62 -4.56
N LEU A 584 -4.02 -31.15 -3.36
CA LEU A 584 -2.76 -31.40 -2.67
C LEU A 584 -2.96 -32.32 -1.46
N SER A 585 -2.14 -33.37 -1.39
CA SER A 585 -2.08 -34.29 -0.25
C SER A 585 -1.25 -33.70 0.89
N ASP A 586 -1.65 -34.01 2.13
CA ASP A 586 -0.87 -33.65 3.33
C ASP A 586 0.54 -34.29 3.29
N ARG A 587 0.68 -35.44 2.65
CA ARG A 587 1.97 -36.16 2.50
C ARG A 587 2.80 -35.70 1.30
N ALA A 588 2.24 -34.84 0.42
CA ALA A 588 2.99 -34.38 -0.75
C ALA A 588 4.22 -33.57 -0.32
N ALA A 589 5.39 -33.96 -0.80
CA ALA A 589 6.61 -33.20 -0.59
C ALA A 589 6.78 -32.13 -1.67
N PHE A 590 7.03 -30.89 -1.25
CA PHE A 590 7.32 -29.78 -2.16
C PHE A 590 8.78 -29.35 -2.00
N ARG A 591 9.42 -29.02 -3.13
CA ARG A 591 10.79 -28.50 -3.18
C ARG A 591 10.78 -27.10 -3.79
N ALA A 592 11.48 -26.19 -3.16
CA ALA A 592 11.73 -24.86 -3.69
C ALA A 592 12.93 -24.91 -4.65
N GLU A 593 12.76 -24.33 -5.84
CA GLU A 593 13.79 -24.30 -6.90
C GLU A 593 13.85 -22.90 -7.50
N PHE A 594 15.02 -22.26 -7.49
CA PHE A 594 15.18 -20.96 -8.16
C PHE A 594 15.32 -21.14 -9.69
N ARG A 595 14.48 -20.45 -10.44
CA ARG A 595 14.41 -20.47 -11.92
C ARG A 595 14.80 -19.10 -12.48
N PRO A 596 16.07 -18.87 -12.84
CA PRO A 596 16.56 -17.54 -13.27
C PRO A 596 15.92 -17.05 -14.59
N ALA A 597 15.55 -17.98 -15.50
CA ALA A 597 14.94 -17.64 -16.78
C ALA A 597 13.41 -17.52 -16.73
N LEU A 598 12.75 -17.88 -15.63
CA LEU A 598 11.30 -17.81 -15.49
C LEU A 598 10.92 -16.51 -14.77
N LEU A 599 10.01 -15.71 -15.38
CA LEU A 599 9.39 -14.52 -14.74
C LEU A 599 10.43 -13.58 -14.09
N ASN A 600 11.53 -13.30 -14.78
CA ASN A 600 12.67 -12.49 -14.35
C ASN A 600 13.43 -13.04 -13.12
N GLY A 601 13.37 -14.35 -12.88
CA GLY A 601 14.04 -15.02 -11.77
C GLY A 601 13.14 -15.14 -10.53
N VAL A 602 12.54 -16.34 -10.37
CA VAL A 602 11.66 -16.65 -9.24
C VAL A 602 12.01 -17.99 -8.62
N VAL A 603 11.68 -18.17 -7.36
CA VAL A 603 11.57 -19.50 -6.76
C VAL A 603 10.23 -20.08 -7.13
N VAL A 604 10.21 -21.31 -7.64
CA VAL A 604 9.01 -22.11 -7.87
C VAL A 604 8.91 -23.23 -6.84
N LEU A 605 7.69 -23.69 -6.58
CA LEU A 605 7.48 -24.90 -5.79
C LEU A 605 7.15 -26.06 -6.71
N ARG A 606 7.93 -27.15 -6.60
CA ARG A 606 7.71 -28.39 -7.37
C ARG A 606 7.35 -29.54 -6.46
N GLY A 607 6.45 -30.36 -6.92
CA GLY A 607 6.02 -31.56 -6.21
C GLY A 607 5.06 -32.39 -7.03
N LYS A 608 4.20 -33.11 -6.35
CA LYS A 608 3.12 -33.88 -6.94
C LYS A 608 1.78 -33.36 -6.44
N ALA A 609 0.82 -33.28 -7.35
CA ALA A 609 -0.58 -33.02 -7.05
C ALA A 609 -1.43 -34.18 -7.58
N ARG A 610 -2.64 -34.32 -7.09
CA ARG A 610 -3.65 -35.19 -7.69
C ARG A 610 -4.58 -34.36 -8.57
N ALA A 611 -4.77 -34.76 -9.83
CA ALA A 611 -5.66 -34.08 -10.76
C ALA A 611 -6.76 -35.04 -11.23
N GLY A 612 -7.97 -34.56 -11.32
CA GLY A 612 -9.14 -35.31 -11.74
C GLY A 612 -10.28 -34.42 -12.21
N ASN A 613 -11.47 -34.97 -12.38
CA ASN A 613 -12.63 -34.17 -12.73
C ASN A 613 -13.13 -33.44 -11.46
N SER A 614 -13.15 -32.12 -11.48
CA SER A 614 -13.73 -31.31 -10.40
C SER A 614 -15.26 -31.37 -10.48
N SER A 615 -15.92 -31.66 -9.33
CA SER A 615 -17.36 -31.52 -9.16
C SER A 615 -17.69 -30.23 -8.41
N GLU A 616 -18.95 -29.76 -8.49
CA GLU A 616 -19.45 -28.71 -7.62
C GLU A 616 -19.13 -29.05 -6.15
N GLY A 617 -18.48 -28.10 -5.45
CA GLY A 617 -17.97 -28.28 -4.08
C GLY A 617 -16.51 -28.74 -3.98
N GLY A 618 -15.73 -28.71 -5.07
CA GLY A 618 -14.26 -28.89 -5.06
C GLY A 618 -13.80 -30.34 -4.80
N LYS A 619 -14.70 -31.35 -4.82
CA LYS A 619 -14.29 -32.76 -4.76
C LYS A 619 -13.74 -33.22 -6.10
N ILE A 620 -12.54 -33.78 -6.09
CA ILE A 620 -11.92 -34.35 -7.28
C ILE A 620 -12.23 -35.85 -7.37
N SER A 621 -12.90 -36.25 -8.45
CA SER A 621 -13.21 -37.67 -8.74
C SER A 621 -12.09 -38.33 -9.55
N SER A 622 -11.76 -39.58 -9.19
CA SER A 622 -10.74 -40.42 -9.87
C SER A 622 -9.36 -39.70 -10.00
N PRO A 623 -8.79 -39.19 -8.91
CA PRO A 623 -7.58 -38.37 -8.98
C PRO A 623 -6.37 -39.20 -9.41
N LYS A 624 -5.63 -38.70 -10.42
CA LYS A 624 -4.34 -39.28 -10.88
C LYS A 624 -3.21 -38.34 -10.43
N GLU A 625 -2.10 -38.93 -10.00
CA GLU A 625 -0.90 -38.16 -9.65
C GLU A 625 -0.31 -37.49 -10.90
N ARG A 626 0.10 -36.23 -10.75
CA ARG A 626 0.73 -35.41 -11.78
C ARG A 626 1.88 -34.61 -11.20
N ASP A 627 2.77 -34.16 -12.05
CA ASP A 627 3.73 -33.12 -11.70
C ASP A 627 2.97 -31.83 -11.39
N PHE A 628 3.45 -31.13 -10.37
CA PHE A 628 2.91 -29.87 -9.88
C PHE A 628 3.97 -28.81 -9.87
N LEU A 629 3.61 -27.61 -10.34
CA LEU A 629 4.44 -26.43 -10.28
C LEU A 629 3.59 -25.23 -9.82
N ALA A 630 4.04 -24.55 -8.78
CA ALA A 630 3.49 -23.28 -8.35
C ALA A 630 4.53 -22.16 -8.43
N ILE A 631 4.08 -20.98 -8.80
CA ILE A 631 4.85 -19.74 -8.89
C ILE A 631 4.45 -18.76 -7.79
N PRO A 632 5.24 -17.71 -7.49
CA PRO A 632 4.81 -16.64 -6.63
C PRO A 632 3.52 -15.98 -7.13
N TYR A 633 2.54 -15.79 -6.24
CA TYR A 633 1.25 -15.19 -6.58
C TYR A 633 1.38 -13.84 -7.27
N TYR A 634 2.30 -12.97 -6.85
CA TYR A 634 2.46 -11.66 -7.47
C TYR A 634 2.82 -11.72 -8.97
N ALA A 635 3.33 -12.85 -9.44
CA ALA A 635 3.84 -13.00 -10.79
C ALA A 635 2.85 -13.65 -11.78
N TRP A 636 1.65 -14.06 -11.33
CA TRP A 636 0.68 -14.70 -12.20
C TRP A 636 0.17 -13.78 -13.33
N ALA A 637 -0.33 -14.40 -14.40
CA ALA A 637 -0.81 -13.75 -15.64
C ALA A 637 0.20 -12.81 -16.33
N ASN A 638 1.50 -12.92 -16.04
CA ASN A 638 2.54 -12.26 -16.85
C ASN A 638 2.86 -13.02 -18.15
N ARG A 639 2.30 -14.21 -18.31
CA ARG A 639 2.44 -15.07 -19.52
C ARG A 639 1.11 -15.23 -20.25
N GLY A 640 0.17 -14.33 -20.05
CA GLY A 640 -1.19 -14.35 -20.57
C GLY A 640 -2.24 -14.82 -19.57
N ALA A 641 -3.51 -14.65 -19.94
CA ALA A 641 -4.64 -15.12 -19.14
C ALA A 641 -4.70 -16.65 -19.12
N GLY A 642 -5.07 -17.23 -18.00
CA GLY A 642 -5.18 -18.67 -17.82
C GLY A 642 -5.86 -19.04 -16.51
N GLU A 643 -6.12 -20.36 -16.31
CA GLU A 643 -6.56 -20.83 -15.00
C GLU A 643 -5.46 -20.57 -13.97
N MET A 644 -5.88 -20.12 -12.77
CA MET A 644 -5.00 -19.90 -11.63
C MET A 644 -5.71 -20.24 -10.33
N GLU A 645 -4.98 -20.80 -9.36
CA GLU A 645 -5.51 -21.16 -8.05
C GLU A 645 -4.47 -20.95 -6.96
N VAL A 646 -4.88 -20.36 -5.83
CA VAL A 646 -4.09 -20.21 -4.60
C VAL A 646 -4.51 -21.24 -3.55
N TRP A 647 -5.80 -21.52 -3.42
CA TRP A 647 -6.35 -22.41 -2.41
C TRP A 647 -6.77 -23.75 -3.01
N PHE A 648 -5.96 -24.78 -2.80
CA PHE A 648 -6.13 -26.11 -3.36
C PHE A 648 -6.99 -27.01 -2.48
N PRO A 649 -7.91 -27.80 -3.03
CA PRO A 649 -8.55 -28.89 -2.31
C PRO A 649 -7.55 -29.77 -1.57
N ARG A 650 -7.79 -30.02 -0.28
CA ARG A 650 -6.90 -30.78 0.61
C ARG A 650 -7.28 -32.26 0.61
N ILE A 651 -6.31 -33.13 0.38
CA ILE A 651 -6.44 -34.58 0.57
C ILE A 651 -5.75 -34.94 1.89
N ARG A 652 -6.54 -35.40 2.85
CA ARG A 652 -6.06 -35.95 4.13
C ARG A 652 -5.78 -37.42 3.92
N ASP A 653 -4.50 -37.85 4.00
CA ASP A 653 -4.04 -39.23 3.82
C ASP A 653 -3.82 -39.93 5.16
#